data_9a11fd7029f9a2a7344ba6c2a99e63e4
#
_entry.id   9a11fd7029f9a2a7344ba6c2a99e63e4
#
_cell.length_a   1.000
_cell.length_b   1.000
_cell.length_c   1.000
_cell.angle_alpha   90.00
_cell.angle_beta   90.00
_cell.angle_gamma   90.00
#
_symmetry.space_group_name_H-M   'P 1'
#
loop_
_entity.id
_entity.type
_entity.pdbx_description
1 polymer ?
#
loop_
_entity_poly.entity_id
_entity_poly.type
_entity_poly.pdbx_seq_one_letter_code
_entity_poly.pdbx_strand_id
1 'polypeptide(L)'
;MLVAVGVVTGFTGDEVSGEATTGASAAQDEGTADPTPDADDVSQDTRVIEPSGSSSASQVDSQDSEPASSSGGDKSVGYEDGVVLLRVADGQGAEDIDAALAELDCVDTKSVDDQDLSNGFVRVATSKGVSVEDAVAQLGDAGLVSQPNYAYTLADDESSSLALSALTNDPRLSASGSGAANYQGLKDTGVTEAWDVVQTDKTVSVAVLDTGFRTSHEDLKDNLVATYDATVANTANGITGDVTNVTDLVGHGTHVAGIVAAEANNNLGVAGTSYNAGIVGVKVFPSSTFTTPAGTEKLKSDCYTDDLVCAYNYVTQNASTYNIRVVNMSVAGAISSLDAALGDAIERAYEQGIVTVCAAGNQSGKDGLVVPFLSAPADLSAHLVAVMNVAYTDGAWTLSSSSNYNTSSQTSSTSNKNICAPGTSILSTLRTGDSSYGQMSGTSMSSPWVAGVVAMEFAANGSLSAEQAIEYLYESAKDLGADGWDRQTGYGLVDAYKAVSLAKEAVPAAPKDISAANVAAIPSQTYTGAALTPGVTVTYDGTTLKEDTDYTVSYANNVSVGTATVTITGIGIYTGSTTATFSIVESPAATVPMYRLYNRWSGEHLFTTDYSEYSYLASIGWSQEGVAWNAPASGGTPVWRLYNPYSGDHLYTGDASEYAYLATLGWRQEGEAFRSADPSSGGAPIYRLYNRWLTAGTHLFTTDASEYSYLGTLGWSQEGKVFYAAK
;
A
#
# COMPACT_ATOMS: atom_id res chain seq x y z
N MET A 1 -1.46 29.60 -9.98
CA MET A 1 -1.67 30.66 -9.00
C MET A 1 -3.11 30.53 -8.54
N LEU A 2 -3.29 29.78 -7.47
CA LEU A 2 -4.60 29.50 -6.87
C LEU A 2 -5.01 30.69 -5.97
N VAL A 3 -6.28 31.04 -6.01
CA VAL A 3 -6.92 31.75 -4.90
C VAL A 3 -8.26 31.07 -4.62
N ALA A 4 -8.34 30.51 -3.43
CA ALA A 4 -9.56 29.99 -2.84
C ALA A 4 -10.35 31.16 -2.22
N VAL A 5 -11.67 31.19 -2.41
CA VAL A 5 -12.58 32.04 -1.63
C VAL A 5 -13.72 31.16 -1.13
N GLY A 6 -13.75 31.01 0.19
CA GLY A 6 -14.89 30.44 0.88
C GLY A 6 -15.97 31.50 1.11
N VAL A 7 -17.23 31.08 1.05
CA VAL A 7 -18.36 31.88 1.56
C VAL A 7 -19.21 30.99 2.44
N VAL A 8 -19.28 31.40 3.70
CA VAL A 8 -20.23 30.95 4.72
C VAL A 8 -21.47 31.86 4.61
N THR A 9 -22.65 31.31 4.55
CA THR A 9 -23.86 31.99 5.04
C THR A 9 -24.83 30.96 5.59
N GLY A 10 -25.13 31.09 6.88
CA GLY A 10 -26.25 30.46 7.55
C GLY A 10 -27.53 31.30 7.43
N PHE A 11 -28.65 30.67 7.76
CA PHE A 11 -29.85 31.23 8.41
C PHE A 11 -30.86 30.08 8.50
N THR A 12 -31.15 29.55 9.72
CA THR A 12 -32.27 29.80 10.62
C THR A 12 -33.65 29.50 10.07
N GLY A 13 -34.35 28.58 10.73
CA GLY A 13 -35.60 28.86 11.38
C GLY A 13 -36.75 27.98 10.98
N ASP A 14 -37.28 27.34 11.99
CA ASP A 14 -38.62 27.16 12.53
C ASP A 14 -39.33 25.82 12.27
N GLU A 15 -39.43 25.14 13.39
CA GLU A 15 -40.59 24.61 14.12
C GLU A 15 -41.88 24.24 13.33
N VAL A 16 -42.43 23.06 13.63
CA VAL A 16 -43.74 22.80 14.31
C VAL A 16 -43.98 21.27 14.46
N SER A 17 -43.91 20.74 15.68
CA SER A 17 -44.90 20.14 16.57
C SER A 17 -45.78 18.99 16.08
N GLY A 18 -45.99 18.03 16.98
CA GLY A 18 -47.12 17.11 17.11
C GLY A 18 -46.67 15.73 17.59
N GLU A 19 -46.57 15.48 18.89
CA GLU A 19 -47.55 14.83 19.82
C GLU A 19 -48.05 13.48 19.30
N ALA A 20 -48.09 12.45 19.97
CA ALA A 20 -48.11 11.90 21.33
C ALA A 20 -48.52 10.44 21.13
N THR A 21 -48.33 9.46 21.90
CA THR A 21 -48.65 9.14 23.28
C THR A 21 -48.29 7.70 23.61
N THR A 22 -47.77 7.52 24.78
CA THR A 22 -48.12 6.57 25.84
C THR A 22 -47.91 5.07 25.64
N GLY A 23 -47.22 4.45 26.54
CA GLY A 23 -47.67 3.85 27.73
C GLY A 23 -46.60 3.01 28.47
N ALA A 24 -46.47 3.29 29.66
CA ALA A 24 -45.85 2.86 30.83
C ALA A 24 -46.14 1.41 31.29
N SER A 25 -45.20 0.85 32.05
CA SER A 25 -45.36 0.19 33.37
C SER A 25 -44.13 -0.68 33.63
N ALA A 26 -43.20 -0.43 34.50
CA ALA A 26 -43.12 -0.39 35.95
C ALA A 26 -43.38 -1.74 36.66
N ALA A 27 -42.33 -2.22 37.34
CA ALA A 27 -42.19 -2.75 38.69
C ALA A 27 -40.85 -3.48 38.80
N GLN A 28 -39.86 -3.02 39.54
CA GLN A 28 -39.61 -3.16 40.99
C GLN A 28 -39.72 -4.61 41.51
N ASP A 29 -38.59 -5.18 42.03
CA ASP A 29 -38.28 -5.18 43.45
C ASP A 29 -36.96 -5.93 43.73
N GLU A 30 -36.12 -5.33 44.51
CA GLU A 30 -35.32 -5.71 45.70
C GLU A 30 -34.88 -7.19 45.83
N GLY A 31 -33.68 -7.56 46.22
CA GLY A 31 -32.79 -7.01 47.23
C GLY A 31 -31.87 -8.09 47.77
N THR A 32 -30.81 -7.61 48.33
CA THR A 32 -30.01 -8.08 49.49
C THR A 32 -28.84 -9.03 49.28
N ALA A 33 -27.66 -8.43 49.42
CA ALA A 33 -26.69 -8.55 50.53
C ALA A 33 -25.70 -9.72 50.52
N ASP A 34 -24.45 -9.30 50.47
CA ASP A 34 -23.19 -9.84 50.94
C ASP A 34 -23.27 -10.50 52.36
N PRO A 35 -22.39 -11.44 52.67
CA PRO A 35 -21.17 -11.03 53.35
C PRO A 35 -19.91 -11.91 53.08
N THR A 36 -18.78 -11.25 53.15
CA THR A 36 -17.48 -11.82 53.50
C THR A 36 -17.47 -12.31 54.98
N PRO A 37 -16.57 -13.24 55.30
CA PRO A 37 -15.52 -12.85 56.28
C PRO A 37 -14.10 -13.42 56.01
N ASP A 38 -13.15 -12.54 56.28
CA ASP A 38 -11.94 -12.62 57.11
C ASP A 38 -11.11 -13.91 57.25
N ALA A 39 -9.86 -13.65 56.95
CA ALA A 39 -8.57 -13.93 57.54
C ALA A 39 -8.44 -14.91 58.72
N ASP A 40 -7.34 -15.68 58.68
CA ASP A 40 -6.24 -15.82 59.66
C ASP A 40 -5.38 -17.04 59.29
N ASP A 41 -4.11 -16.81 59.01
CA ASP A 41 -2.91 -16.88 59.87
C ASP A 41 -2.29 -18.29 60.06
N VAL A 42 -0.96 -18.26 60.08
CA VAL A 42 0.05 -19.09 60.76
C VAL A 42 1.03 -19.93 59.92
N SER A 43 2.19 -19.32 59.83
CA SER A 43 3.58 -19.77 60.17
C SER A 43 4.30 -20.81 59.34
N GLN A 44 5.42 -20.32 58.81
CA GLN A 44 6.82 -20.78 58.92
C GLN A 44 7.09 -22.27 59.13
N ASP A 45 7.87 -22.86 58.22
CA ASP A 45 9.13 -23.51 58.69
C ASP A 45 10.19 -23.50 57.59
N THR A 46 11.35 -23.01 57.99
CA THR A 46 12.66 -22.98 57.33
C THR A 46 13.35 -24.31 57.45
N ARG A 47 13.96 -24.85 56.38
CA ARG A 47 15.16 -25.64 56.50
C ARG A 47 16.11 -25.49 55.30
N VAL A 48 17.22 -24.87 55.59
CA VAL A 48 18.49 -24.86 54.84
C VAL A 48 19.14 -26.23 54.95
N ILE A 49 19.66 -26.78 53.84
CA ILE A 49 20.76 -27.72 53.87
C ILE A 49 21.64 -27.43 52.62
N GLU A 50 22.81 -26.86 52.83
CA GLU A 50 24.05 -27.05 52.11
C GLU A 50 24.93 -28.02 52.89
N PRO A 51 26.14 -28.43 52.40
CA PRO A 51 26.72 -28.59 51.08
C PRO A 51 27.62 -29.85 50.95
N SER A 52 28.36 -29.84 49.91
CA SER A 52 29.75 -30.39 49.80
C SER A 52 29.98 -31.53 48.81
N GLY A 53 30.96 -31.29 47.96
CA GLY A 53 31.69 -32.34 47.27
C GLY A 53 32.35 -31.94 45.96
N SER A 54 33.54 -31.40 46.07
CA SER A 54 34.49 -31.05 44.99
C SER A 54 34.96 -32.24 44.15
N SER A 55 35.14 -32.05 42.83
CA SER A 55 36.40 -32.46 42.15
C SER A 55 36.53 -31.85 40.77
N SER A 56 37.50 -31.04 40.64
CA SER A 56 38.48 -30.70 39.58
C SER A 56 38.28 -31.20 38.13
N ALA A 57 38.17 -30.26 37.24
CA ALA A 57 39.10 -29.79 36.19
C ALA A 57 39.09 -30.49 34.85
N SER A 58 38.77 -29.76 33.83
CA SER A 58 39.77 -29.40 32.80
C SER A 58 39.20 -28.27 31.94
N GLN A 59 39.95 -27.17 31.89
CA GLN A 59 39.68 -26.04 31.01
C GLN A 59 39.84 -26.46 29.55
N VAL A 60 38.83 -26.14 28.74
CA VAL A 60 39.02 -25.90 27.32
C VAL A 60 38.43 -24.51 27.05
N ASP A 61 39.29 -23.65 26.55
CA ASP A 61 38.96 -22.27 26.16
C ASP A 61 37.69 -22.16 25.37
N SER A 62 36.66 -21.58 25.99
CA SER A 62 35.54 -21.01 25.31
C SER A 62 35.75 -19.51 25.26
N GLN A 63 36.09 -19.00 24.09
CA GLN A 63 36.04 -17.56 23.85
C GLN A 63 34.58 -17.10 23.92
N ASP A 64 34.41 -16.15 24.80
CA ASP A 64 33.19 -15.43 25.16
C ASP A 64 32.34 -14.99 23.97
N SER A 65 31.14 -15.52 23.90
CA SER A 65 30.00 -14.79 23.43
C SER A 65 29.21 -14.33 24.65
N GLU A 66 29.42 -13.10 25.09
CA GLU A 66 28.54 -12.50 26.08
C GLU A 66 27.12 -12.44 25.51
N PRO A 67 26.12 -12.88 26.27
CA PRO A 67 24.71 -12.69 25.85
C PRO A 67 24.44 -11.19 25.82
N ALA A 68 23.84 -10.72 24.72
CA ALA A 68 23.28 -9.40 24.66
C ALA A 68 22.29 -9.26 25.82
N SER A 69 22.66 -8.47 26.83
CA SER A 69 21.78 -8.15 27.94
C SER A 69 20.52 -7.49 27.37
N SER A 70 19.39 -8.21 27.40
CA SER A 70 18.07 -7.64 27.21
C SER A 70 17.77 -6.72 28.38
N SER A 71 18.27 -5.48 28.32
CA SER A 71 17.69 -4.41 29.12
C SER A 71 16.32 -4.14 28.54
N GLY A 72 15.27 -4.60 29.24
CA GLY A 72 13.87 -4.26 28.96
C GLY A 72 13.65 -2.76 29.16
N GLY A 73 14.11 -1.97 28.22
CA GLY A 73 13.70 -0.59 27.99
C GLY A 73 12.67 -0.61 26.87
N ASP A 74 11.61 0.12 27.06
CA ASP A 74 10.64 0.48 26.03
C ASP A 74 11.41 0.92 24.77
N LYS A 75 11.58 0.01 23.79
CA LYS A 75 12.22 0.36 22.53
C LYS A 75 11.17 1.22 21.81
N SER A 76 11.43 2.51 21.74
CA SER A 76 10.80 3.42 20.79
C SER A 76 10.78 2.78 19.40
N VAL A 77 9.73 3.06 18.64
CA VAL A 77 9.58 2.65 17.23
C VAL A 77 10.94 2.76 16.53
N GLY A 78 11.46 1.62 16.07
CA GLY A 78 12.76 1.57 15.41
C GLY A 78 12.59 1.86 13.92
N TYR A 79 13.30 2.85 13.41
CA TYR A 79 13.47 3.11 11.97
C TYR A 79 14.89 3.55 11.69
N GLU A 80 15.29 3.52 10.44
CA GLU A 80 16.59 3.99 10.00
C GLU A 80 16.68 5.51 10.16
N ASP A 81 17.70 5.97 10.89
CA ASP A 81 17.91 7.40 11.13
C ASP A 81 18.28 8.13 9.83
N GLY A 82 17.61 9.26 9.58
CA GLY A 82 17.88 10.11 8.43
C GLY A 82 17.34 9.58 7.09
N VAL A 83 16.42 8.63 7.08
CA VAL A 83 15.84 8.05 5.85
C VAL A 83 14.32 8.01 5.91
N VAL A 84 13.69 8.44 4.82
CA VAL A 84 12.27 8.30 4.56
C VAL A 84 12.03 7.51 3.27
N LEU A 85 10.94 6.76 3.19
CA LEU A 85 10.44 6.13 1.96
C LEU A 85 9.32 6.99 1.40
N LEU A 86 9.45 7.42 0.14
CA LEU A 86 8.47 8.20 -0.60
C LEU A 86 7.73 7.28 -1.57
N ARG A 87 6.40 7.27 -1.51
CA ARG A 87 5.57 6.48 -2.42
C ARG A 87 5.58 7.08 -3.82
N VAL A 88 5.79 6.21 -4.82
CA VAL A 88 5.69 6.56 -6.24
C VAL A 88 4.26 6.33 -6.70
N ALA A 89 3.61 7.36 -7.26
CA ALA A 89 2.28 7.20 -7.84
C ALA A 89 2.40 6.58 -9.25
N ASP A 90 1.34 5.87 -9.66
CA ASP A 90 1.30 5.24 -10.99
C ASP A 90 1.61 6.22 -12.12
N GLY A 91 2.61 5.90 -12.91
CA GLY A 91 3.04 6.71 -14.06
C GLY A 91 3.95 7.89 -13.73
N GLN A 92 4.39 8.07 -12.48
CA GLN A 92 5.44 9.03 -12.15
C GLN A 92 6.82 8.52 -12.55
N GLY A 93 7.60 9.36 -13.24
CA GLY A 93 9.01 9.13 -13.55
C GLY A 93 9.95 9.77 -12.53
N ALA A 94 11.24 9.39 -12.56
CA ALA A 94 12.26 9.96 -11.69
C ALA A 94 12.34 11.49 -11.79
N GLU A 95 12.20 12.07 -12.98
CA GLU A 95 12.19 13.53 -13.19
C GLU A 95 11.03 14.23 -12.49
N ASP A 96 9.85 13.58 -12.38
CA ASP A 96 8.69 14.15 -11.69
C ASP A 96 8.91 14.19 -10.17
N ILE A 97 9.56 13.16 -9.62
CA ILE A 97 9.89 13.06 -8.19
C ILE A 97 11.00 14.04 -7.85
N ASP A 98 12.08 14.10 -8.64
CA ASP A 98 13.16 15.07 -8.47
C ASP A 98 12.63 16.51 -8.49
N ALA A 99 11.69 16.80 -9.40
CA ALA A 99 11.06 18.12 -9.48
C ALA A 99 10.19 18.42 -8.24
N ALA A 100 9.48 17.42 -7.70
CA ALA A 100 8.67 17.60 -6.51
C ALA A 100 9.52 17.80 -5.24
N LEU A 101 10.67 17.13 -5.15
CA LEU A 101 11.59 17.23 -4.02
C LEU A 101 12.48 18.48 -4.06
N ALA A 102 12.77 19.03 -5.24
CA ALA A 102 13.71 20.16 -5.44
C ALA A 102 13.32 21.44 -4.72
N GLU A 103 12.05 21.62 -4.35
CA GLU A 103 11.55 22.79 -3.63
C GLU A 103 11.45 22.57 -2.10
N LEU A 104 11.86 21.37 -1.60
CA LEU A 104 11.72 20.98 -0.20
C LEU A 104 13.07 20.94 0.51
N ASP A 105 13.18 21.73 1.59
CA ASP A 105 14.41 21.81 2.40
C ASP A 105 14.56 20.63 3.40
N CYS A 106 13.56 19.76 3.52
CA CYS A 106 13.54 18.67 4.51
C CYS A 106 14.27 17.41 4.04
N VAL A 107 14.58 17.27 2.77
CA VAL A 107 15.25 16.13 2.17
C VAL A 107 16.48 16.54 1.36
N ASP A 108 17.51 15.68 1.36
CA ASP A 108 18.73 15.85 0.58
C ASP A 108 18.53 15.17 -0.78
N THR A 109 18.18 15.97 -1.79
CA THR A 109 17.88 15.48 -3.13
C THR A 109 19.14 15.01 -3.84
N LYS A 110 19.38 13.69 -3.82
CA LYS A 110 20.14 13.02 -4.87
C LYS A 110 19.15 12.64 -5.97
N SER A 111 19.56 12.69 -7.23
CA SER A 111 18.73 12.26 -8.35
C SER A 111 18.19 10.85 -8.10
N VAL A 112 16.88 10.69 -8.22
CA VAL A 112 16.21 9.40 -8.15
C VAL A 112 16.54 8.61 -9.42
N ASP A 113 16.92 7.33 -9.27
CA ASP A 113 17.18 6.44 -10.42
C ASP A 113 15.86 5.74 -10.83
N ASP A 114 15.66 5.53 -12.13
CA ASP A 114 14.50 4.80 -12.66
C ASP A 114 14.40 3.34 -12.11
N GLN A 115 15.50 2.75 -11.66
CA GLN A 115 15.49 1.44 -11.02
C GLN A 115 14.84 1.46 -9.63
N ASP A 116 14.91 2.58 -8.90
CA ASP A 116 14.28 2.75 -7.59
C ASP A 116 12.75 2.80 -7.71
N LEU A 117 12.23 3.28 -8.83
CA LEU A 117 10.78 3.41 -9.07
C LEU A 117 10.06 2.07 -9.14
N SER A 118 10.74 1.00 -9.54
CA SER A 118 10.15 -0.34 -9.70
C SER A 118 9.66 -0.95 -8.38
N ASN A 119 10.10 -0.41 -7.25
CA ASN A 119 9.72 -0.87 -5.92
C ASN A 119 8.42 -0.22 -5.38
N GLY A 120 7.86 0.77 -6.10
CA GLY A 120 6.70 1.55 -5.65
C GLY A 120 7.01 2.58 -4.57
N PHE A 121 8.25 2.60 -4.06
CA PHE A 121 8.77 3.56 -3.08
C PHE A 121 10.20 3.94 -3.42
N VAL A 122 10.54 5.21 -3.19
CA VAL A 122 11.89 5.74 -3.34
C VAL A 122 12.46 6.07 -1.97
N ARG A 123 13.71 5.66 -1.74
CA ARG A 123 14.47 5.97 -0.54
C ARG A 123 15.08 7.37 -0.66
N VAL A 124 14.76 8.26 0.28
CA VAL A 124 15.23 9.65 0.30
C VAL A 124 15.89 9.97 1.64
N ALA A 125 17.09 10.55 1.61
CA ALA A 125 17.77 10.98 2.84
C ALA A 125 17.15 12.29 3.36
N THR A 126 17.01 12.42 4.69
CA THR A 126 16.61 13.68 5.29
C THR A 126 17.75 14.68 5.26
N SER A 127 17.42 15.98 5.14
CA SER A 127 18.41 17.06 5.21
C SER A 127 19.06 17.12 6.59
N LYS A 128 20.32 17.56 6.63
CA LYS A 128 21.09 17.61 7.87
C LYS A 128 20.39 18.39 8.97
N GLY A 129 20.03 17.68 10.05
CA GLY A 129 19.40 18.25 11.24
C GLY A 129 17.86 18.25 11.19
N VAL A 130 17.26 17.64 10.17
CA VAL A 130 15.83 17.35 10.08
C VAL A 130 15.59 15.92 10.58
N SER A 131 14.66 15.74 11.51
CA SER A 131 14.27 14.39 11.96
C SER A 131 13.43 13.66 10.90
N VAL A 132 13.36 12.35 11.00
CA VAL A 132 12.54 11.52 10.08
C VAL A 132 11.07 11.92 10.18
N GLU A 133 10.58 12.16 11.40
CA GLU A 133 9.19 12.57 11.63
C GLU A 133 8.89 13.95 11.05
N ASP A 134 9.82 14.92 11.21
CA ASP A 134 9.66 16.26 10.64
C ASP A 134 9.71 16.22 9.10
N ALA A 135 10.53 15.34 8.51
CA ALA A 135 10.59 15.15 7.06
C ALA A 135 9.29 14.55 6.54
N VAL A 136 8.77 13.48 7.18
CA VAL A 136 7.49 12.87 6.82
C VAL A 136 6.33 13.87 6.91
N ALA A 137 6.31 14.70 7.96
CA ALA A 137 5.28 15.74 8.11
C ALA A 137 5.36 16.80 6.98
N GLN A 138 6.56 17.28 6.66
CA GLN A 138 6.76 18.31 5.62
C GLN A 138 6.48 17.76 4.21
N LEU A 139 6.83 16.49 3.93
CA LEU A 139 6.47 15.81 2.69
C LEU A 139 4.94 15.66 2.57
N GLY A 140 4.26 15.31 3.68
CA GLY A 140 2.80 15.25 3.75
C GLY A 140 2.12 16.59 3.51
N ASP A 141 2.65 17.69 4.09
CA ASP A 141 2.16 19.06 3.84
C ASP A 141 2.34 19.49 2.37
N ALA A 142 3.35 18.95 1.69
CA ALA A 142 3.56 19.13 0.25
C ALA A 142 2.67 18.21 -0.63
N GLY A 143 1.85 17.35 -0.02
CA GLY A 143 0.97 16.42 -0.73
C GLY A 143 1.65 15.13 -1.20
N LEU A 144 2.83 14.83 -0.68
CA LEU A 144 3.58 13.62 -0.98
C LEU A 144 3.35 12.57 0.10
N VAL A 145 3.09 11.32 -0.29
CA VAL A 145 2.91 10.21 0.64
C VAL A 145 4.27 9.63 1.01
N SER A 146 4.63 9.67 2.29
CA SER A 146 5.92 9.17 2.77
C SER A 146 5.80 8.50 4.14
N GLN A 147 6.79 7.68 4.47
CA GLN A 147 6.88 6.97 5.74
C GLN A 147 8.35 6.81 6.19
N PRO A 148 8.62 6.54 7.50
CA PRO A 148 9.93 6.07 7.95
C PRO A 148 10.35 4.75 7.29
N ASN A 149 11.64 4.50 7.15
CA ASN A 149 12.18 3.19 6.80
C ASN A 149 12.29 2.35 8.08
N TYR A 150 11.26 1.56 8.38
CA TYR A 150 11.14 0.83 9.64
C TYR A 150 12.19 -0.28 9.79
N ALA A 151 12.63 -0.54 11.03
CA ALA A 151 13.61 -1.56 11.39
C ALA A 151 12.93 -2.81 11.98
N TYR A 152 13.40 -3.98 11.56
CA TYR A 152 12.96 -5.30 12.00
C TYR A 152 14.13 -6.09 12.60
N THR A 153 13.85 -6.93 13.60
CA THR A 153 14.84 -7.78 14.29
C THR A 153 14.39 -9.23 14.29
N LEU A 154 15.33 -10.14 14.63
CA LEU A 154 15.02 -11.57 14.79
C LEU A 154 14.11 -11.81 16.02
N ALA A 155 13.29 -12.85 15.94
CA ALA A 155 12.34 -13.24 16.98
C ALA A 155 12.71 -14.61 17.58
N ASP A 156 13.82 -14.69 18.37
CA ASP A 156 14.32 -15.92 18.99
C ASP A 156 14.72 -15.77 20.48
N ASP A 157 14.81 -16.92 21.18
CA ASP A 157 15.27 -17.10 22.57
C ASP A 157 16.12 -18.37 22.67
N GLU A 158 17.16 -18.45 23.53
CA GLU A 158 18.06 -19.61 23.65
C GLU A 158 17.62 -20.65 24.72
N SER A 159 17.83 -21.98 24.48
CA SER A 159 17.67 -23.04 25.50
C SER A 159 18.32 -24.40 25.16
N SER A 160 18.47 -25.29 26.15
CA SER A 160 19.34 -26.50 26.20
C SER A 160 18.62 -27.87 26.27
N SER A 161 19.34 -28.96 25.99
CA SER A 161 19.09 -30.32 25.45
C SER A 161 18.59 -31.48 26.36
N LEU A 162 18.11 -32.64 25.74
CA LEU A 162 18.31 -34.09 26.06
C LEU A 162 17.46 -35.07 25.16
N ALA A 163 17.85 -36.37 25.00
CA ALA A 163 17.74 -37.29 23.87
C ALA A 163 16.65 -38.41 23.80
N LEU A 164 16.36 -38.95 22.62
CA LEU A 164 16.21 -40.29 21.97
C LEU A 164 14.89 -40.77 21.39
N SER A 165 14.89 -41.19 20.11
CA SER A 165 14.39 -42.23 19.23
C SER A 165 13.28 -41.92 18.20
N ALA A 166 13.40 -42.49 16.98
CA ALA A 166 13.13 -41.90 15.69
C ALA A 166 11.72 -42.15 15.05
N LEU A 167 11.21 -41.13 14.28
CA LEU A 167 10.09 -41.20 13.33
C LEU A 167 10.57 -41.39 11.88
N THR A 168 11.79 -41.01 11.58
CA THR A 168 12.49 -41.13 10.30
C THR A 168 13.81 -41.86 10.52
N ASN A 169 14.60 -42.11 9.47
CA ASN A 169 15.97 -42.61 9.65
C ASN A 169 16.98 -41.49 10.01
N ASP A 170 16.51 -40.26 10.19
CA ASP A 170 17.32 -39.09 10.54
C ASP A 170 17.70 -39.13 12.03
N PRO A 171 19.00 -39.29 12.34
CA PRO A 171 19.42 -39.80 13.65
C PRO A 171 19.23 -38.82 14.82
N ARG A 172 18.93 -37.55 14.53
CA ARG A 172 18.70 -36.54 15.54
C ARG A 172 17.23 -36.30 15.88
N LEU A 173 16.30 -36.88 15.09
CA LEU A 173 14.86 -36.85 15.40
C LEU A 173 14.50 -38.01 16.31
N SER A 174 14.22 -37.72 17.57
CA SER A 174 14.03 -38.77 18.53
C SER A 174 13.18 -38.33 19.75
N ALA A 175 12.41 -39.27 20.33
CA ALA A 175 11.48 -39.00 21.45
C ALA A 175 12.13 -38.48 22.73
N SER A 176 13.45 -38.37 22.77
CA SER A 176 14.18 -37.80 23.86
C SER A 176 15.51 -37.24 23.36
N GLY A 177 16.01 -36.11 23.95
CA GLY A 177 17.22 -35.41 23.55
C GLY A 177 16.97 -34.15 22.76
N SER A 178 18.01 -33.66 22.10
CA SER A 178 17.94 -32.38 21.39
C SER A 178 16.85 -32.34 20.31
N GLY A 179 16.42 -33.50 19.80
CA GLY A 179 15.31 -33.62 18.83
C GLY A 179 13.95 -33.95 19.42
N ALA A 180 13.80 -34.01 20.76
CA ALA A 180 12.55 -34.45 21.38
C ALA A 180 11.38 -33.52 21.08
N ALA A 181 11.61 -32.23 21.06
CA ALA A 181 10.57 -31.24 20.71
C ALA A 181 10.13 -31.41 19.24
N ASN A 182 11.06 -31.59 18.30
CA ASN A 182 10.74 -31.88 16.89
C ASN A 182 9.96 -33.18 16.76
N TYR A 183 10.42 -34.26 17.43
CA TYR A 183 9.76 -35.55 17.39
C TYR A 183 8.30 -35.45 17.83
N GLN A 184 8.08 -34.81 18.99
CA GLN A 184 6.73 -34.62 19.53
C GLN A 184 5.91 -33.66 18.64
N GLY A 185 6.56 -32.60 18.16
CA GLY A 185 5.94 -31.64 17.23
C GLY A 185 5.49 -32.30 15.93
N LEU A 186 6.36 -33.00 15.21
CA LEU A 186 6.05 -33.67 13.96
C LEU A 186 4.87 -34.65 14.13
N LYS A 187 4.85 -35.38 15.24
CA LYS A 187 3.80 -36.32 15.57
C LYS A 187 2.46 -35.61 15.90
N ASP A 188 2.49 -34.67 16.86
CA ASP A 188 1.25 -34.07 17.37
C ASP A 188 0.63 -33.08 16.40
N THR A 189 1.42 -32.47 15.52
CA THR A 189 0.94 -31.62 14.43
C THR A 189 0.55 -32.42 13.18
N GLY A 190 0.59 -33.77 13.22
CA GLY A 190 0.20 -34.61 12.09
C GLY A 190 1.08 -34.50 10.85
N VAL A 191 2.32 -33.97 10.99
CA VAL A 191 3.24 -33.79 9.86
C VAL A 191 3.65 -35.13 9.28
N THR A 192 3.92 -36.12 10.11
CA THR A 192 4.31 -37.47 9.65
C THR A 192 3.21 -38.16 8.86
N GLU A 193 1.97 -37.98 9.27
CA GLU A 193 0.78 -38.50 8.57
C GLU A 193 0.52 -37.72 7.26
N ALA A 194 0.82 -36.40 7.24
CA ALA A 194 0.73 -35.60 6.03
C ALA A 194 1.73 -36.02 4.96
N TRP A 195 2.91 -36.53 5.34
CA TRP A 195 3.89 -37.07 4.40
C TRP A 195 3.41 -38.34 3.67
N ASP A 196 2.46 -39.07 4.26
CA ASP A 196 1.78 -40.19 3.59
C ASP A 196 0.74 -39.70 2.55
N VAL A 197 0.23 -38.46 2.71
CA VAL A 197 -0.73 -37.86 1.78
C VAL A 197 -0.04 -37.18 0.61
N VAL A 198 1.07 -36.50 0.84
CA VAL A 198 1.85 -35.75 -0.14
C VAL A 198 3.33 -35.78 0.18
N GLN A 199 4.16 -35.95 -0.84
CA GLN A 199 5.61 -35.79 -0.77
C GLN A 199 5.99 -34.55 -1.57
N THR A 200 6.63 -33.59 -0.91
CA THR A 200 7.18 -32.41 -1.57
C THR A 200 8.46 -32.79 -2.30
N ASP A 201 8.59 -32.43 -3.55
CA ASP A 201 9.72 -32.81 -4.43
C ASP A 201 10.24 -31.60 -5.23
N LYS A 202 10.26 -30.41 -4.62
CA LYS A 202 10.60 -29.11 -5.25
C LYS A 202 9.58 -28.62 -6.29
N THR A 203 8.42 -29.28 -6.37
CA THR A 203 7.26 -28.76 -7.15
C THR A 203 6.65 -27.53 -6.48
N VAL A 204 6.96 -27.31 -5.20
CA VAL A 204 6.63 -26.12 -4.43
C VAL A 204 7.89 -25.62 -3.72
N SER A 205 8.09 -24.31 -3.72
CA SER A 205 9.18 -23.68 -2.98
C SER A 205 8.66 -22.73 -1.93
N VAL A 206 9.42 -22.63 -0.83
CA VAL A 206 9.28 -21.61 0.22
C VAL A 206 10.41 -20.59 0.09
N ALA A 207 10.07 -19.33 -0.08
CA ALA A 207 11.04 -18.25 0.04
C ALA A 207 11.27 -17.95 1.53
N VAL A 208 12.52 -18.11 2.00
CA VAL A 208 12.91 -17.81 3.38
C VAL A 208 13.64 -16.48 3.40
N LEU A 209 13.02 -15.46 3.99
CA LEU A 209 13.57 -14.11 4.14
C LEU A 209 14.25 -14.00 5.51
N ASP A 210 15.61 -14.06 5.56
CA ASP A 210 16.32 -14.20 6.83
C ASP A 210 17.79 -13.68 6.76
N THR A 211 18.62 -14.05 7.74
CA THR A 211 20.01 -13.57 7.92
C THR A 211 21.01 -14.08 6.89
N GLY A 212 20.64 -15.04 6.08
CA GLY A 212 21.46 -15.75 5.11
C GLY A 212 21.44 -17.27 5.34
N PHE A 213 22.29 -18.00 4.57
CA PHE A 213 22.19 -19.46 4.52
C PHE A 213 23.59 -20.09 4.41
N ARG A 214 23.77 -21.24 5.08
CA ARG A 214 24.91 -22.12 4.83
C ARG A 214 24.57 -23.04 3.65
N THR A 215 24.89 -22.60 2.46
CA THR A 215 24.52 -23.28 1.21
C THR A 215 25.18 -24.64 1.02
N SER A 216 26.25 -24.94 1.80
CA SER A 216 26.95 -26.23 1.78
C SER A 216 26.48 -27.22 2.84
N HIS A 217 25.49 -26.85 3.69
CA HIS A 217 25.01 -27.73 4.76
C HIS A 217 24.44 -29.04 4.20
N GLU A 218 24.88 -30.19 4.72
CA GLU A 218 24.57 -31.52 4.19
C GLU A 218 23.07 -31.82 4.09
N ASP A 219 22.27 -31.25 4.98
CA ASP A 219 20.82 -31.46 5.13
C ASP A 219 19.97 -30.36 4.44
N LEU A 220 20.61 -29.39 3.75
CA LEU A 220 19.94 -28.28 3.08
C LEU A 220 20.32 -28.11 1.60
N LYS A 221 21.57 -28.45 1.26
CA LYS A 221 22.19 -28.07 -0.03
C LYS A 221 21.38 -28.54 -1.24
N ASP A 222 20.75 -29.71 -1.14
CA ASP A 222 20.00 -30.30 -2.24
C ASP A 222 18.57 -29.74 -2.38
N ASN A 223 18.06 -29.04 -1.33
CA ASN A 223 16.77 -28.36 -1.32
C ASN A 223 16.86 -26.87 -1.60
N LEU A 224 18.06 -26.28 -1.55
CA LEU A 224 18.29 -24.85 -1.83
C LEU A 224 18.30 -24.63 -3.36
N VAL A 225 17.18 -24.23 -3.93
CA VAL A 225 16.97 -24.08 -5.38
C VAL A 225 17.46 -22.75 -5.94
N ALA A 226 17.44 -21.69 -5.11
CA ALA A 226 17.96 -20.36 -5.46
C ALA A 226 18.40 -19.60 -4.22
N THR A 227 19.29 -18.63 -4.41
CA THR A 227 19.73 -17.70 -3.35
C THR A 227 19.84 -16.29 -3.88
N TYR A 228 19.51 -15.31 -3.03
CA TYR A 228 19.53 -13.91 -3.39
C TYR A 228 19.81 -13.03 -2.15
N ASP A 229 20.70 -12.06 -2.27
CA ASP A 229 20.96 -11.06 -1.23
C ASP A 229 20.22 -9.76 -1.58
N ALA A 230 19.07 -9.54 -0.96
CA ALA A 230 18.25 -8.37 -1.17
C ALA A 230 18.93 -7.09 -0.67
N THR A 231 19.78 -7.18 0.34
CA THR A 231 20.49 -6.01 0.89
C THR A 231 21.55 -5.48 -0.07
N VAL A 232 22.17 -6.36 -0.89
CA VAL A 232 23.11 -5.97 -1.95
C VAL A 232 22.37 -5.50 -3.20
N ALA A 233 21.23 -6.12 -3.50
CA ALA A 233 20.39 -5.77 -4.64
C ALA A 233 19.65 -4.44 -4.44
N ASN A 234 19.37 -4.07 -3.19
CA ASN A 234 18.84 -2.76 -2.81
C ASN A 234 19.95 -1.69 -2.95
N THR A 235 20.12 -1.17 -4.16
CA THR A 235 21.19 -0.21 -4.46
C THR A 235 21.05 1.11 -3.70
N ALA A 236 19.85 1.44 -3.27
CA ALA A 236 19.53 2.66 -2.52
C ALA A 236 20.17 2.69 -1.11
N ASN A 237 20.40 1.53 -0.49
CA ASN A 237 21.05 1.45 0.83
C ASN A 237 22.59 1.65 0.80
N GLY A 238 23.18 1.71 -0.41
CA GLY A 238 24.63 1.90 -0.63
C GLY A 238 25.49 0.67 -0.32
N ILE A 239 24.89 -0.49 -0.05
CA ILE A 239 25.61 -1.76 0.12
C ILE A 239 25.96 -2.30 -1.26
N THR A 240 27.20 -2.73 -1.44
CA THR A 240 27.69 -3.30 -2.70
C THR A 240 28.26 -4.69 -2.48
N GLY A 241 28.05 -5.60 -3.42
CA GLY A 241 28.55 -6.96 -3.30
C GLY A 241 28.07 -7.88 -4.41
N ASP A 242 28.11 -9.17 -4.16
CA ASP A 242 27.60 -10.21 -5.02
C ASP A 242 26.21 -10.63 -4.49
N VAL A 243 25.17 -10.37 -5.26
CA VAL A 243 23.77 -10.71 -4.93
C VAL A 243 23.52 -12.22 -4.74
N THR A 244 24.47 -13.07 -5.13
CA THR A 244 24.41 -14.51 -4.90
C THR A 244 25.11 -14.94 -3.60
N ASN A 245 25.81 -14.03 -2.91
CA ASN A 245 26.51 -14.32 -1.68
C ASN A 245 25.62 -14.16 -0.46
N VAL A 246 24.88 -15.19 -0.13
CA VAL A 246 23.96 -15.24 1.01
C VAL A 246 24.61 -15.85 2.27
N THR A 247 25.92 -15.71 2.46
CA THR A 247 26.60 -16.25 3.65
C THR A 247 25.91 -15.80 4.93
N ASP A 248 25.50 -16.77 5.75
CA ASP A 248 24.87 -16.54 7.04
C ASP A 248 25.92 -16.18 8.09
N LEU A 249 25.94 -14.95 8.56
CA LEU A 249 26.85 -14.48 9.58
C LEU A 249 26.26 -14.53 11.00
N VAL A 250 24.96 -14.72 11.12
CA VAL A 250 24.23 -14.80 12.39
C VAL A 250 23.94 -16.26 12.75
N GLY A 251 23.34 -17.02 11.84
CA GLY A 251 23.01 -18.43 12.00
C GLY A 251 21.53 -18.72 12.07
N HIS A 252 20.70 -17.67 12.12
CA HIS A 252 19.27 -17.80 12.26
C HIS A 252 18.62 -18.31 10.96
N GLY A 253 18.93 -17.74 9.80
CA GLY A 253 18.36 -18.15 8.52
C GLY A 253 18.69 -19.59 8.12
N THR A 254 19.91 -20.06 8.45
CA THR A 254 20.26 -21.47 8.27
C THR A 254 19.38 -22.38 9.11
N HIS A 255 19.10 -21.99 10.37
CA HIS A 255 18.25 -22.76 11.28
C HIS A 255 16.78 -22.77 10.80
N VAL A 256 16.23 -21.63 10.43
CA VAL A 256 14.87 -21.46 9.91
C VAL A 256 14.68 -22.31 8.64
N ALA A 257 15.62 -22.28 7.70
CA ALA A 257 15.55 -23.07 6.46
C ALA A 257 15.48 -24.57 6.74
N GLY A 258 16.22 -25.08 7.75
CA GLY A 258 16.14 -26.49 8.14
C GLY A 258 14.80 -26.89 8.74
N ILE A 259 14.10 -26.01 9.45
CA ILE A 259 12.75 -26.27 9.96
C ILE A 259 11.75 -26.40 8.79
N VAL A 260 11.88 -25.54 7.77
CA VAL A 260 11.01 -25.63 6.57
C VAL A 260 11.26 -26.95 5.85
N ALA A 261 12.50 -27.25 5.45
CA ALA A 261 12.78 -28.28 4.47
C ALA A 261 14.20 -28.89 4.59
N ALA A 262 14.66 -29.23 5.80
CA ALA A 262 15.76 -30.17 5.91
C ALA A 262 15.36 -31.51 5.29
N GLU A 263 16.31 -32.16 4.60
CA GLU A 263 16.05 -33.39 3.81
C GLU A 263 15.76 -34.57 4.74
N ALA A 264 14.59 -35.20 4.59
CA ALA A 264 14.20 -36.34 5.42
C ALA A 264 14.64 -37.67 4.82
N ASN A 265 14.84 -38.67 5.67
CA ASN A 265 15.18 -40.02 5.31
C ASN A 265 16.55 -40.15 4.56
N ASN A 266 17.49 -39.25 4.80
CA ASN A 266 18.81 -39.24 4.20
C ASN A 266 19.89 -39.84 5.13
N ASN A 267 19.53 -40.32 6.32
CA ASN A 267 20.42 -40.79 7.41
C ASN A 267 21.28 -39.67 8.02
N LEU A 268 20.89 -38.38 7.85
CA LEU A 268 21.57 -37.23 8.41
C LEU A 268 20.60 -36.48 9.32
N GLY A 269 21.09 -35.67 10.17
CA GLY A 269 20.49 -34.63 10.99
C GLY A 269 19.03 -34.75 11.38
N VAL A 270 18.22 -33.91 10.76
CA VAL A 270 16.80 -33.70 11.06
C VAL A 270 15.94 -33.72 9.79
N ALA A 271 14.62 -33.73 9.94
CA ALA A 271 13.70 -33.50 8.83
C ALA A 271 12.96 -32.18 9.01
N GLY A 272 12.81 -31.43 7.95
CA GLY A 272 11.93 -30.26 7.89
C GLY A 272 10.47 -30.64 7.81
N THR A 273 9.57 -29.72 8.14
CA THR A 273 8.12 -29.95 8.09
C THR A 273 7.66 -30.33 6.69
N SER A 274 8.14 -29.63 5.68
CA SER A 274 7.89 -29.95 4.26
C SER A 274 9.20 -30.43 3.61
N TYR A 275 9.67 -31.60 4.05
CA TYR A 275 10.94 -32.14 3.55
C TYR A 275 10.93 -32.23 2.02
N ASN A 276 12.09 -31.95 1.40
CA ASN A 276 12.27 -31.88 -0.05
C ASN A 276 11.50 -30.77 -0.78
N ALA A 277 10.80 -29.88 -0.10
CA ALA A 277 10.35 -28.61 -0.72
C ALA A 277 11.56 -27.79 -1.19
N GLY A 278 11.41 -27.02 -2.25
CA GLY A 278 12.43 -26.07 -2.67
C GLY A 278 12.57 -24.94 -1.65
N ILE A 279 13.80 -24.52 -1.36
CA ILE A 279 14.09 -23.33 -0.57
C ILE A 279 14.64 -22.25 -1.51
N VAL A 280 14.01 -21.10 -1.57
CA VAL A 280 14.57 -19.89 -2.15
C VAL A 280 15.08 -19.03 -1.00
N GLY A 281 16.40 -19.06 -0.80
CA GLY A 281 17.05 -18.35 0.32
C GLY A 281 17.26 -16.88 0.00
N VAL A 282 16.51 -15.98 0.64
CA VAL A 282 16.61 -14.53 0.43
C VAL A 282 17.19 -13.88 1.69
N LYS A 283 18.39 -13.32 1.55
CA LYS A 283 19.05 -12.62 2.64
C LYS A 283 18.56 -11.19 2.73
N VAL A 284 18.02 -10.80 3.90
CA VAL A 284 17.47 -9.46 4.17
C VAL A 284 18.18 -8.73 5.33
N PHE A 285 19.16 -9.37 5.96
CA PHE A 285 20.01 -8.76 6.98
C PHE A 285 21.40 -8.46 6.39
N PRO A 286 21.83 -7.19 6.38
CA PRO A 286 23.10 -6.82 5.75
C PRO A 286 24.30 -7.43 6.46
N SER A 287 25.32 -7.79 5.70
CA SER A 287 26.61 -8.32 6.21
C SER A 287 27.52 -7.22 6.78
N SER A 288 27.03 -6.01 6.99
CA SER A 288 27.81 -4.90 7.51
C SER A 288 28.04 -5.02 9.01
N THR A 289 29.25 -4.71 9.44
CA THR A 289 29.57 -4.52 10.85
C THR A 289 29.53 -3.04 11.23
N PHE A 290 29.24 -2.75 12.47
CA PHE A 290 29.41 -1.41 13.02
C PHE A 290 30.39 -1.47 14.21
N THR A 291 31.19 -0.41 14.40
CA THR A 291 32.10 -0.32 15.52
C THR A 291 31.42 0.34 16.69
N THR A 292 31.31 -0.38 17.82
CA THR A 292 30.75 0.17 19.05
C THR A 292 31.62 1.31 19.58
N PRO A 293 31.12 2.18 20.46
CA PRO A 293 31.97 3.18 21.15
C PRO A 293 33.16 2.60 21.91
N ALA A 294 33.11 1.31 22.27
CA ALA A 294 34.21 0.58 22.89
C ALA A 294 35.24 0.03 21.89
N GLY A 295 35.06 0.27 20.58
CA GLY A 295 35.95 -0.19 19.52
C GLY A 295 35.77 -1.65 19.10
N THR A 296 34.68 -2.31 19.51
CA THR A 296 34.35 -3.69 19.11
C THR A 296 33.48 -3.66 17.86
N GLU A 297 33.84 -4.44 16.83
CA GLU A 297 32.98 -4.65 15.68
C GLU A 297 31.80 -5.58 16.04
N LYS A 298 30.58 -5.17 15.76
CA LYS A 298 29.38 -6.00 15.86
C LYS A 298 28.66 -6.04 14.52
N LEU A 299 27.98 -7.17 14.22
CA LEU A 299 27.12 -7.29 13.06
C LEU A 299 25.89 -6.37 13.22
N LYS A 300 25.44 -5.79 12.13
CA LYS A 300 24.18 -5.07 12.09
C LYS A 300 23.05 -6.11 12.21
N SER A 301 22.28 -6.04 13.30
CA SER A 301 21.25 -7.02 13.65
C SER A 301 19.86 -6.66 13.13
N ASP A 302 19.76 -5.60 12.35
CA ASP A 302 18.49 -5.08 11.88
C ASP A 302 18.39 -5.22 10.36
N CYS A 303 17.21 -5.57 9.84
CA CYS A 303 16.83 -5.38 8.46
C CYS A 303 15.80 -4.26 8.36
N TYR A 304 15.62 -3.69 7.19
CA TYR A 304 14.77 -2.53 6.99
C TYR A 304 13.67 -2.82 5.99
N THR A 305 12.60 -1.99 6.01
CA THR A 305 11.45 -2.11 5.10
C THR A 305 11.88 -2.20 3.65
N ASP A 306 12.80 -1.36 3.19
CA ASP A 306 13.28 -1.33 1.81
C ASP A 306 13.98 -2.64 1.38
N ASP A 307 14.77 -3.26 2.27
CA ASP A 307 15.37 -4.58 2.03
C ASP A 307 14.30 -5.68 1.92
N LEU A 308 13.24 -5.62 2.77
CA LEU A 308 12.12 -6.54 2.71
C LEU A 308 11.30 -6.36 1.43
N VAL A 309 11.00 -5.12 1.03
CA VAL A 309 10.31 -4.83 -0.24
C VAL A 309 11.12 -5.33 -1.43
N CYS A 310 12.44 -5.12 -1.45
CA CYS A 310 13.33 -5.68 -2.47
C CYS A 310 13.26 -7.21 -2.51
N ALA A 311 13.24 -7.88 -1.34
CA ALA A 311 13.09 -9.33 -1.25
C ALA A 311 11.74 -9.81 -1.81
N TYR A 312 10.63 -9.16 -1.47
CA TYR A 312 9.30 -9.50 -2.02
C TYR A 312 9.23 -9.30 -3.52
N ASN A 313 9.85 -8.25 -4.07
CA ASN A 313 9.92 -8.05 -5.51
C ASN A 313 10.69 -9.17 -6.22
N TYR A 314 11.81 -9.62 -5.64
CA TYR A 314 12.51 -10.80 -6.16
C TYR A 314 11.63 -12.05 -6.13
N VAL A 315 10.91 -12.29 -5.02
CA VAL A 315 10.00 -13.43 -4.86
C VAL A 315 8.90 -13.41 -5.92
N THR A 316 8.20 -12.30 -6.07
CA THR A 316 7.07 -12.17 -7.02
C THR A 316 7.52 -12.27 -8.48
N GLN A 317 8.66 -11.68 -8.84
CA GLN A 317 9.25 -11.78 -10.17
C GLN A 317 9.71 -13.20 -10.52
N ASN A 318 10.08 -14.00 -9.54
CA ASN A 318 10.59 -15.36 -9.72
C ASN A 318 9.62 -16.46 -9.26
N ALA A 319 8.38 -16.09 -8.88
CA ALA A 319 7.38 -17.02 -8.36
C ALA A 319 7.14 -18.20 -9.31
N SER A 320 6.94 -17.95 -10.59
CA SER A 320 6.74 -19.00 -11.60
C SER A 320 8.02 -19.79 -11.92
N THR A 321 9.20 -19.15 -11.88
CA THR A 321 10.49 -19.78 -12.18
C THR A 321 10.85 -20.87 -11.17
N TYR A 322 10.63 -20.58 -9.88
CA TYR A 322 10.96 -21.49 -8.78
C TYR A 322 9.73 -22.11 -8.13
N ASN A 323 8.54 -21.87 -8.66
CA ASN A 323 7.25 -22.29 -8.10
C ASN A 323 7.10 -21.89 -6.62
N ILE A 324 7.35 -20.61 -6.31
CA ILE A 324 7.26 -20.08 -4.96
C ILE A 324 5.79 -19.87 -4.62
N ARG A 325 5.31 -20.53 -3.57
CA ARG A 325 3.92 -20.41 -3.11
C ARG A 325 3.83 -19.95 -1.66
N VAL A 326 4.96 -19.89 -0.95
CA VAL A 326 5.01 -19.48 0.45
C VAL A 326 6.23 -18.57 0.67
N VAL A 327 6.05 -17.52 1.44
CA VAL A 327 7.12 -16.73 2.05
C VAL A 327 7.14 -17.03 3.54
N ASN A 328 8.32 -17.38 4.08
CA ASN A 328 8.56 -17.38 5.51
C ASN A 328 9.38 -16.16 5.90
N MET A 329 8.86 -15.36 6.82
CA MET A 329 9.49 -14.15 7.34
C MET A 329 9.60 -14.24 8.86
N SER A 330 10.72 -14.82 9.36
CA SER A 330 10.94 -15.04 10.79
C SER A 330 11.50 -13.79 11.50
N VAL A 331 10.95 -12.62 11.18
CA VAL A 331 11.35 -11.33 11.75
C VAL A 331 10.15 -10.62 12.40
N ALA A 332 10.41 -9.75 13.36
CA ALA A 332 9.40 -8.94 14.02
C ALA A 332 9.92 -7.51 14.23
N GLY A 333 9.03 -6.53 14.13
CA GLY A 333 9.34 -5.12 14.35
C GLY A 333 8.49 -4.53 15.47
N ALA A 334 9.07 -3.69 16.31
CA ALA A 334 8.35 -2.88 17.30
C ALA A 334 7.91 -1.57 16.64
N ILE A 335 6.91 -1.63 15.77
CA ILE A 335 6.39 -0.46 15.06
C ILE A 335 4.99 -0.11 15.57
N SER A 336 4.73 1.19 15.68
CA SER A 336 3.47 1.71 16.25
C SER A 336 2.44 2.09 15.20
N SER A 337 2.79 2.00 13.90
CA SER A 337 1.94 2.36 12.78
C SER A 337 2.07 1.35 11.64
N LEU A 338 1.15 1.39 10.68
CA LEU A 338 1.18 0.56 9.48
C LEU A 338 2.46 0.86 8.68
N ASP A 339 3.23 -0.20 8.35
CA ASP A 339 4.25 -0.17 7.30
C ASP A 339 3.56 -0.41 5.95
N ALA A 340 3.16 0.67 5.30
CA ALA A 340 2.40 0.60 4.06
C ALA A 340 3.21 -0.02 2.92
N ALA A 341 4.53 0.22 2.87
CA ALA A 341 5.39 -0.31 1.83
C ALA A 341 5.52 -1.83 1.90
N LEU A 342 5.75 -2.36 3.11
CA LEU A 342 5.79 -3.81 3.31
C LEU A 342 4.38 -4.43 3.14
N GLY A 343 3.33 -3.73 3.59
CA GLY A 343 1.95 -4.15 3.38
C GLY A 343 1.62 -4.31 1.90
N ASP A 344 1.90 -3.32 1.08
CA ASP A 344 1.70 -3.36 -0.38
C ASP A 344 2.53 -4.50 -1.04
N ALA A 345 3.72 -4.82 -0.52
CA ALA A 345 4.54 -5.91 -1.05
C ALA A 345 3.97 -7.30 -0.71
N ILE A 346 3.46 -7.47 0.51
CA ILE A 346 2.78 -8.70 0.94
C ILE A 346 1.50 -8.90 0.14
N GLU A 347 0.73 -7.84 -0.07
CA GLU A 347 -0.50 -7.88 -0.85
C GLU A 347 -0.25 -8.30 -2.30
N ARG A 348 0.76 -7.72 -2.96
CA ARG A 348 1.17 -8.15 -4.31
C ARG A 348 1.59 -9.62 -4.38
N ALA A 349 2.21 -10.16 -3.33
CA ALA A 349 2.55 -11.58 -3.27
C ALA A 349 1.30 -12.45 -3.09
N TYR A 350 0.39 -12.04 -2.20
CA TYR A 350 -0.88 -12.73 -1.97
C TYR A 350 -1.74 -12.81 -3.24
N GLU A 351 -1.83 -11.73 -4.00
CA GLU A 351 -2.55 -11.67 -5.29
C GLU A 351 -1.98 -12.63 -6.34
N GLN A 352 -0.68 -12.96 -6.24
CA GLN A 352 -0.06 -13.99 -7.07
C GLN A 352 -0.22 -15.41 -6.51
N GLY A 353 -1.02 -15.57 -5.46
CA GLY A 353 -1.27 -16.87 -4.81
C GLY A 353 -0.13 -17.32 -3.89
N ILE A 354 0.66 -16.39 -3.34
CA ILE A 354 1.76 -16.67 -2.41
C ILE A 354 1.32 -16.31 -0.99
N VAL A 355 1.33 -17.25 -0.07
CA VAL A 355 1.01 -17.04 1.33
C VAL A 355 2.23 -16.55 2.11
N THR A 356 2.10 -15.44 2.82
CA THR A 356 3.13 -14.98 3.76
C THR A 356 2.86 -15.54 5.16
N VAL A 357 3.85 -16.24 5.71
CA VAL A 357 3.88 -16.76 7.08
C VAL A 357 4.99 -16.05 7.84
N CYS A 358 4.69 -15.48 8.99
CA CYS A 358 5.66 -14.73 9.78
C CYS A 358 5.63 -15.09 11.27
N ALA A 359 6.67 -14.67 11.99
CA ALA A 359 6.76 -14.86 13.43
C ALA A 359 5.82 -13.92 14.18
N ALA A 360 5.15 -14.39 15.23
CA ALA A 360 4.30 -13.57 16.09
C ALA A 360 5.08 -12.64 17.05
N GLY A 361 6.38 -12.81 17.22
CA GLY A 361 7.26 -12.04 18.11
C GLY A 361 7.34 -12.57 19.54
N ASN A 362 8.37 -12.12 20.26
CA ASN A 362 8.76 -12.71 21.54
C ASN A 362 8.83 -11.68 22.70
N GLN A 363 7.82 -10.82 22.84
CA GLN A 363 7.78 -9.78 23.88
C GLN A 363 6.92 -10.16 25.09
N SER A 364 6.81 -11.47 25.39
CA SER A 364 6.20 -12.03 26.62
C SER A 364 4.71 -11.65 26.79
N GLY A 365 3.89 -11.98 25.81
CA GLY A 365 2.44 -11.85 25.90
C GLY A 365 1.92 -10.43 26.06
N LYS A 366 2.79 -9.43 25.91
CA LYS A 366 2.32 -8.07 25.72
C LYS A 366 1.51 -8.05 24.44
N ASP A 367 0.53 -7.16 24.39
CA ASP A 367 -0.18 -6.79 23.15
C ASP A 367 0.88 -6.37 22.13
N GLY A 368 1.64 -7.37 21.67
CA GLY A 368 2.90 -7.16 20.99
C GLY A 368 2.65 -6.80 19.55
N LEU A 369 3.12 -5.68 19.26
CA LEU A 369 3.45 -5.17 17.95
C LEU A 369 4.30 -6.19 17.20
N VAL A 370 3.71 -6.94 16.29
CA VAL A 370 4.44 -8.07 15.74
C VAL A 370 4.79 -7.90 14.30
N VAL A 371 3.93 -7.31 13.61
CA VAL A 371 4.10 -6.90 12.23
C VAL A 371 3.26 -5.65 12.10
N PRO A 372 3.62 -4.72 11.22
CA PRO A 372 3.01 -3.40 11.08
C PRO A 372 1.50 -3.37 10.84
N PHE A 373 0.78 -4.46 11.06
CA PHE A 373 -0.59 -4.67 10.62
C PHE A 373 -1.65 -4.66 11.73
N LEU A 374 -1.31 -4.26 12.95
CA LEU A 374 -2.32 -4.10 14.02
C LEU A 374 -3.40 -3.06 13.71
N SER A 375 -3.11 -2.13 12.81
CA SER A 375 -4.04 -1.13 12.29
C SER A 375 -4.33 -1.29 10.79
N ALA A 376 -3.92 -2.42 10.20
CA ALA A 376 -4.18 -2.70 8.80
C ALA A 376 -5.68 -2.81 8.53
N PRO A 377 -6.14 -2.54 7.32
CA PRO A 377 -7.43 -2.97 6.84
C PRO A 377 -7.64 -4.45 7.14
N ALA A 378 -8.89 -4.86 7.40
CA ALA A 378 -9.21 -6.25 7.78
C ALA A 378 -8.77 -7.28 6.71
N ASP A 379 -8.76 -6.88 5.45
CA ASP A 379 -8.28 -7.64 4.29
C ASP A 379 -6.79 -8.00 4.42
N LEU A 380 -5.89 -7.03 4.64
CA LEU A 380 -4.47 -7.32 4.79
C LEU A 380 -4.17 -8.22 6.00
N SER A 381 -4.93 -8.08 7.10
CA SER A 381 -4.81 -8.98 8.26
C SER A 381 -5.20 -10.42 7.93
N ALA A 382 -6.10 -10.62 6.97
CA ALA A 382 -6.51 -11.95 6.49
C ALA A 382 -5.47 -12.57 5.54
N HIS A 383 -4.63 -11.77 4.89
CA HIS A 383 -3.66 -12.20 3.89
C HIS A 383 -2.28 -12.56 4.46
N LEU A 384 -2.12 -12.48 5.78
CA LEU A 384 -0.89 -12.73 6.52
C LEU A 384 -1.12 -13.70 7.68
N VAL A 385 -0.27 -14.72 7.80
CA VAL A 385 -0.32 -15.71 8.90
C VAL A 385 0.82 -15.44 9.87
N ALA A 386 0.53 -14.89 11.04
CA ALA A 386 1.50 -14.72 12.12
C ALA A 386 1.39 -15.88 13.13
N VAL A 387 2.49 -16.60 13.33
CA VAL A 387 2.50 -17.86 14.09
C VAL A 387 2.97 -17.66 15.51
N MET A 388 2.16 -18.09 16.47
CA MET A 388 2.47 -18.08 17.90
C MET A 388 3.27 -19.33 18.30
N ASN A 389 4.18 -19.16 19.28
CA ASN A 389 5.03 -20.25 19.77
C ASN A 389 4.34 -21.00 20.91
N VAL A 390 4.25 -22.32 20.78
CA VAL A 390 3.87 -23.25 21.85
C VAL A 390 5.00 -24.19 22.24
N ALA A 391 5.05 -24.50 23.51
CA ALA A 391 5.99 -25.46 24.10
C ALA A 391 5.25 -26.71 24.57
N TYR A 392 5.89 -27.89 24.41
CA TYR A 392 5.40 -29.13 24.98
C TYR A 392 5.95 -29.31 26.38
N THR A 393 5.08 -29.19 27.40
CA THR A 393 5.44 -29.27 28.80
C THR A 393 4.43 -30.13 29.56
N ASP A 394 4.91 -31.07 30.37
CA ASP A 394 4.07 -31.95 31.21
C ASP A 394 2.98 -32.72 30.44
N GLY A 395 3.27 -33.06 29.18
CA GLY A 395 2.37 -33.85 28.35
C GLY A 395 1.30 -33.02 27.60
N ALA A 396 1.43 -31.69 27.55
CA ALA A 396 0.52 -30.80 26.87
C ALA A 396 1.26 -29.68 26.11
N TRP A 397 0.66 -29.20 25.01
CA TRP A 397 1.07 -27.99 24.32
C TRP A 397 0.48 -26.76 25.00
N THR A 398 1.30 -25.82 25.35
CA THR A 398 0.90 -24.55 25.99
C THR A 398 1.59 -23.39 25.32
N LEU A 399 0.96 -22.20 25.33
CA LEU A 399 1.58 -20.99 24.82
C LEU A 399 2.88 -20.71 25.56
N SER A 400 3.98 -20.50 24.83
CA SER A 400 5.26 -20.09 25.41
C SER A 400 5.15 -18.74 26.08
N SER A 401 5.78 -18.59 27.26
CA SER A 401 5.76 -17.34 28.02
C SER A 401 6.38 -16.15 27.27
N SER A 402 7.26 -16.40 26.30
CA SER A 402 7.85 -15.37 25.44
C SER A 402 6.96 -14.98 24.28
N SER A 403 6.06 -15.87 23.82
CA SER A 403 5.24 -15.62 22.63
C SER A 403 4.31 -14.43 22.79
N ASN A 404 4.23 -13.61 21.75
CA ASN A 404 3.15 -12.65 21.59
C ASN A 404 1.84 -13.36 21.23
N TYR A 405 0.71 -12.71 21.56
CA TYR A 405 -0.64 -13.18 21.23
C TYR A 405 -1.59 -12.01 20.94
N ASN A 406 -2.86 -12.25 20.72
CA ASN A 406 -3.83 -11.25 20.29
C ASN A 406 -4.22 -10.27 21.40
N THR A 407 -4.51 -9.03 21.06
CA THR A 407 -4.99 -8.00 21.99
C THR A 407 -6.43 -8.26 22.42
N SER A 408 -6.88 -7.58 23.48
CA SER A 408 -8.27 -7.73 23.95
C SER A 408 -9.33 -7.20 22.98
N SER A 409 -8.93 -6.42 21.99
CA SER A 409 -9.82 -5.85 20.97
C SER A 409 -9.86 -6.65 19.67
N GLN A 410 -8.95 -7.62 19.50
CA GLN A 410 -8.90 -8.44 18.28
C GLN A 410 -9.86 -9.64 18.34
N THR A 411 -10.37 -10.02 17.18
CA THR A 411 -11.21 -11.18 16.92
C THR A 411 -10.54 -12.05 15.84
N SER A 412 -11.08 -13.22 15.55
CA SER A 412 -10.58 -14.08 14.46
C SER A 412 -10.50 -13.39 13.12
N SER A 413 -11.43 -12.48 12.83
CA SER A 413 -11.49 -11.74 11.56
C SER A 413 -10.64 -10.47 11.52
N THR A 414 -10.11 -10.02 12.66
CA THR A 414 -9.28 -8.80 12.76
C THR A 414 -7.87 -9.09 13.21
N SER A 415 -7.50 -10.37 13.34
CA SER A 415 -6.18 -10.82 13.75
C SER A 415 -5.49 -11.63 12.67
N ASN A 416 -4.17 -11.48 12.58
CA ASN A 416 -3.29 -12.37 11.83
C ASN A 416 -2.64 -13.45 12.70
N LYS A 417 -2.74 -13.37 14.04
CA LYS A 417 -2.22 -14.36 15.01
C LYS A 417 -3.30 -15.40 15.32
N ASN A 418 -3.60 -16.22 14.34
CA ASN A 418 -4.71 -17.17 14.40
C ASN A 418 -4.27 -18.64 14.55
N ILE A 419 -2.94 -18.93 14.58
CA ILE A 419 -2.43 -20.30 14.62
C ILE A 419 -1.20 -20.40 15.53
N CYS A 420 -1.02 -21.55 16.16
CA CYS A 420 0.14 -21.91 16.95
C CYS A 420 0.93 -23.05 16.31
N ALA A 421 2.25 -23.06 16.52
CA ALA A 421 3.09 -24.18 16.15
C ALA A 421 4.24 -24.39 17.16
N PRO A 422 4.87 -25.57 17.18
CA PRO A 422 6.07 -25.82 17.98
C PRO A 422 7.17 -24.80 17.67
N GLY A 423 7.69 -24.15 18.72
CA GLY A 423 8.74 -23.15 18.54
C GLY A 423 9.72 -23.10 19.71
N THR A 424 9.60 -24.00 20.69
CA THR A 424 10.48 -24.05 21.84
C THR A 424 11.40 -25.27 21.78
N SER A 425 12.72 -25.04 21.89
CA SER A 425 13.78 -26.04 21.80
C SER A 425 13.77 -26.83 20.48
N ILE A 426 13.53 -26.14 19.37
CA ILE A 426 13.49 -26.75 18.04
C ILE A 426 14.90 -26.96 17.51
N LEU A 427 15.24 -28.21 17.23
CA LEU A 427 16.53 -28.61 16.65
C LEU A 427 16.51 -28.42 15.12
N SER A 428 17.54 -27.78 14.60
CA SER A 428 17.69 -27.59 13.15
C SER A 428 19.16 -27.41 12.76
N THR A 429 19.38 -27.17 11.48
CA THR A 429 20.69 -26.95 10.86
C THR A 429 21.36 -25.68 11.35
N LEU A 430 22.70 -25.68 11.51
CA LEU A 430 23.45 -24.51 11.95
C LEU A 430 24.51 -24.09 10.92
N ARG A 431 24.81 -22.79 10.91
CA ARG A 431 25.86 -22.20 10.06
C ARG A 431 27.29 -22.61 10.43
N THR A 432 27.54 -23.13 11.64
CA THR A 432 28.89 -23.38 12.20
C THR A 432 29.64 -24.54 11.54
N GLY A 433 28.95 -25.38 10.79
CA GLY A 433 29.55 -26.46 10.03
C GLY A 433 28.55 -27.14 9.12
N ASP A 434 29.04 -27.87 8.10
CA ASP A 434 28.17 -28.53 7.11
C ASP A 434 27.30 -29.65 7.71
N SER A 435 27.70 -30.18 8.88
CA SER A 435 27.01 -31.21 9.65
C SER A 435 26.64 -30.73 11.05
N SER A 436 26.49 -29.42 11.24
CA SER A 436 26.19 -28.81 12.54
C SER A 436 24.69 -28.62 12.74
N TYR A 437 24.23 -28.99 13.94
CA TYR A 437 22.81 -28.89 14.34
C TYR A 437 22.73 -28.34 15.76
N GLY A 438 21.69 -27.56 16.06
CA GLY A 438 21.47 -27.01 17.39
C GLY A 438 20.01 -26.59 17.59
N GLN A 439 19.65 -26.30 18.83
CA GLN A 439 18.32 -25.87 19.19
C GLN A 439 18.22 -24.36 19.25
N MET A 440 17.08 -23.82 18.81
CA MET A 440 16.65 -22.44 19.06
C MET A 440 15.20 -22.45 19.51
N SER A 441 14.77 -21.35 20.15
CA SER A 441 13.40 -21.17 20.62
C SER A 441 12.89 -19.79 20.22
N GLY A 442 11.63 -19.70 19.85
CA GLY A 442 10.98 -18.46 19.50
C GLY A 442 9.88 -18.66 18.48
N THR A 443 9.09 -17.63 18.23
CA THR A 443 8.11 -17.60 17.16
C THR A 443 8.76 -17.69 15.76
N SER A 444 10.06 -17.35 15.67
CA SER A 444 10.90 -17.59 14.47
C SER A 444 11.05 -19.07 14.12
N MET A 445 10.87 -20.00 15.07
CA MET A 445 10.90 -21.44 14.84
C MET A 445 9.51 -21.99 14.57
N SER A 446 8.47 -21.34 15.07
CA SER A 446 7.05 -21.70 14.80
C SER A 446 6.62 -21.29 13.41
N SER A 447 7.04 -20.14 12.93
CA SER A 447 6.72 -19.62 11.58
C SER A 447 7.16 -20.58 10.45
N PRO A 448 8.42 -21.02 10.38
CA PRO A 448 8.85 -21.97 9.34
C PRO A 448 8.15 -23.33 9.44
N TRP A 449 7.70 -23.73 10.63
CA TRP A 449 6.91 -24.93 10.81
C TRP A 449 5.59 -24.85 10.02
N VAL A 450 4.86 -23.75 10.19
CA VAL A 450 3.61 -23.51 9.47
C VAL A 450 3.85 -23.26 7.98
N ALA A 451 4.93 -22.54 7.63
CA ALA A 451 5.29 -22.32 6.22
C ALA A 451 5.50 -23.64 5.47
N GLY A 452 6.11 -24.65 6.14
CA GLY A 452 6.22 -25.98 5.60
C GLY A 452 4.87 -26.69 5.43
N VAL A 453 3.93 -26.52 6.38
CA VAL A 453 2.57 -27.09 6.26
C VAL A 453 1.84 -26.49 5.07
N VAL A 454 1.85 -25.16 4.91
CA VAL A 454 1.23 -24.47 3.77
C VAL A 454 1.88 -24.92 2.43
N ALA A 455 3.20 -25.14 2.42
CA ALA A 455 3.86 -25.68 1.24
C ALA A 455 3.37 -27.09 0.87
N MET A 456 3.08 -27.95 1.88
CA MET A 456 2.47 -29.26 1.64
C MET A 456 1.03 -29.16 1.12
N GLU A 457 0.23 -28.20 1.57
CA GLU A 457 -1.11 -27.95 1.01
C GLU A 457 -1.04 -27.64 -0.49
N PHE A 458 -0.14 -26.73 -0.90
CA PHE A 458 0.07 -26.42 -2.31
C PHE A 458 0.69 -27.59 -3.11
N ALA A 459 1.50 -28.41 -2.48
CA ALA A 459 2.00 -29.64 -3.12
C ALA A 459 0.91 -30.69 -3.32
N ALA A 460 -0.05 -30.79 -2.38
CA ALA A 460 -1.21 -31.67 -2.49
C ALA A 460 -2.19 -31.19 -3.56
N ASN A 461 -2.34 -29.88 -3.73
CA ASN A 461 -3.21 -29.30 -4.74
C ASN A 461 -2.66 -27.92 -5.21
N GLY A 462 -1.94 -27.95 -6.33
CA GLY A 462 -1.34 -26.73 -6.92
C GLY A 462 -2.34 -25.68 -7.42
N SER A 463 -3.65 -26.00 -7.46
CA SER A 463 -4.71 -25.07 -7.89
C SER A 463 -5.34 -24.27 -6.75
N LEU A 464 -4.90 -24.47 -5.50
CA LEU A 464 -5.40 -23.67 -4.37
C LEU A 464 -5.10 -22.19 -4.56
N SER A 465 -6.04 -21.34 -4.16
CA SER A 465 -5.75 -19.93 -3.89
C SER A 465 -5.00 -19.78 -2.55
N ALA A 466 -4.36 -18.61 -2.34
CA ALA A 466 -3.77 -18.28 -1.05
C ALA A 466 -4.83 -18.25 0.07
N GLU A 467 -6.03 -17.72 -0.24
CA GLU A 467 -7.19 -17.70 0.66
C GLU A 467 -7.58 -19.11 1.13
N GLN A 468 -7.73 -20.04 0.20
CA GLN A 468 -8.08 -21.43 0.53
C GLN A 468 -7.03 -22.11 1.41
N ALA A 469 -5.74 -21.90 1.12
CA ALA A 469 -4.67 -22.46 1.95
C ALA A 469 -4.72 -21.92 3.39
N ILE A 470 -4.94 -20.61 3.58
CA ILE A 470 -5.09 -20.00 4.90
C ILE A 470 -6.37 -20.51 5.60
N GLU A 471 -7.48 -20.65 4.88
CA GLU A 471 -8.74 -21.18 5.42
C GLU A 471 -8.56 -22.62 5.92
N TYR A 472 -7.97 -23.50 5.12
CA TYR A 472 -7.74 -24.90 5.51
C TYR A 472 -6.75 -25.04 6.65
N LEU A 473 -5.70 -24.19 6.67
CA LEU A 473 -4.78 -24.11 7.81
C LEU A 473 -5.52 -23.83 9.12
N TYR A 474 -6.47 -22.88 9.14
CA TYR A 474 -7.22 -22.51 10.34
C TYR A 474 -8.34 -23.51 10.66
N GLU A 475 -9.07 -24.01 9.67
CA GLU A 475 -10.13 -25.00 9.88
C GLU A 475 -9.58 -26.34 10.42
N SER A 476 -8.36 -26.68 10.04
CA SER A 476 -7.72 -27.93 10.46
C SER A 476 -7.21 -27.90 11.89
N ALA A 477 -6.95 -26.72 12.48
CA ALA A 477 -6.22 -26.55 13.74
C ALA A 477 -6.81 -27.38 14.88
N LYS A 478 -5.94 -27.90 15.74
CA LYS A 478 -6.30 -28.55 16.99
C LYS A 478 -6.47 -27.50 18.07
N ASP A 479 -7.69 -27.34 18.57
CA ASP A 479 -8.02 -26.37 19.58
C ASP A 479 -7.12 -26.49 20.82
N LEU A 480 -6.66 -25.35 21.31
CA LEU A 480 -5.86 -25.22 22.53
C LEU A 480 -6.48 -24.11 23.39
N GLY A 481 -6.60 -24.35 24.68
CA GLY A 481 -7.11 -23.34 25.60
C GLY A 481 -8.64 -23.37 25.76
N ALA A 482 -9.33 -22.30 25.43
CA ALA A 482 -10.79 -22.23 25.50
C ALA A 482 -11.41 -22.70 24.20
N ASP A 483 -12.58 -23.36 24.26
CA ASP A 483 -13.26 -23.91 23.08
C ASP A 483 -13.42 -22.90 21.94
N GLY A 484 -12.92 -23.20 20.77
CA GLY A 484 -12.93 -22.39 19.57
C GLY A 484 -11.82 -21.32 19.55
N TRP A 485 -12.01 -20.26 18.78
CA TRP A 485 -10.99 -19.22 18.68
C TRP A 485 -10.81 -18.46 20.00
N ASP A 486 -9.61 -18.40 20.53
CA ASP A 486 -9.24 -17.58 21.67
C ASP A 486 -8.03 -16.66 21.41
N ARG A 487 -7.84 -15.67 22.29
CA ARG A 487 -6.81 -14.64 22.13
C ARG A 487 -5.38 -15.17 22.24
N GLN A 488 -5.14 -16.22 23.01
CA GLN A 488 -3.80 -16.70 23.36
C GLN A 488 -3.28 -17.71 22.34
N THR A 489 -4.19 -18.48 21.75
CA THR A 489 -3.82 -19.59 20.88
C THR A 489 -4.46 -19.54 19.48
N GLY A 490 -5.31 -18.51 19.23
CA GLY A 490 -6.04 -18.43 17.95
C GLY A 490 -6.99 -19.61 17.78
N TYR A 491 -6.95 -20.32 16.67
CA TYR A 491 -7.67 -21.58 16.44
C TYR A 491 -6.96 -22.79 17.04
N GLY A 492 -5.72 -22.64 17.53
CA GLY A 492 -4.97 -23.67 18.22
C GLY A 492 -3.70 -24.13 17.49
N LEU A 493 -3.28 -25.36 17.75
CA LEU A 493 -2.11 -26.01 17.19
C LEU A 493 -2.35 -26.42 15.73
N VAL A 494 -1.43 -26.12 14.85
CA VAL A 494 -1.47 -26.57 13.45
C VAL A 494 -1.64 -28.09 13.32
N ASP A 495 -2.51 -28.54 12.43
CA ASP A 495 -2.70 -29.96 12.06
C ASP A 495 -2.41 -30.16 10.57
N ALA A 496 -1.18 -30.54 10.26
CA ALA A 496 -0.72 -30.70 8.88
C ALA A 496 -1.49 -31.79 8.12
N TYR A 497 -1.81 -32.93 8.79
CA TYR A 497 -2.53 -34.00 8.14
C TYR A 497 -3.93 -33.56 7.69
N LYS A 498 -4.66 -32.89 8.58
CA LYS A 498 -6.01 -32.43 8.27
C LYS A 498 -5.99 -31.30 7.24
N ALA A 499 -5.07 -30.32 7.35
CA ALA A 499 -4.91 -29.23 6.39
C ALA A 499 -4.61 -29.76 4.97
N VAL A 500 -3.60 -30.64 4.85
CA VAL A 500 -3.21 -31.25 3.59
C VAL A 500 -4.32 -32.14 3.01
N SER A 501 -5.10 -32.81 3.85
CA SER A 501 -6.25 -33.63 3.40
C SER A 501 -7.36 -32.74 2.84
N LEU A 502 -7.71 -31.63 3.51
CA LEU A 502 -8.66 -30.65 2.99
C LEU A 502 -8.18 -30.05 1.66
N ALA A 503 -6.91 -29.66 1.59
CA ALA A 503 -6.29 -29.15 0.38
C ALA A 503 -6.37 -30.13 -0.79
N LYS A 504 -6.08 -31.41 -0.54
CA LYS A 504 -6.12 -32.48 -1.56
C LYS A 504 -7.53 -32.71 -2.09
N GLU A 505 -8.54 -32.61 -1.22
CA GLU A 505 -9.95 -32.82 -1.57
C GLU A 505 -10.61 -31.56 -2.15
N ALA A 506 -9.95 -30.43 -2.06
CA ALA A 506 -10.48 -29.16 -2.53
C ALA A 506 -10.72 -29.17 -4.05
N VAL A 507 -11.90 -28.79 -4.42
CA VAL A 507 -12.22 -28.50 -5.82
C VAL A 507 -11.69 -27.10 -6.15
N PRO A 508 -11.05 -26.89 -7.31
CA PRO A 508 -10.65 -25.54 -7.72
C PRO A 508 -11.82 -24.57 -7.58
N ALA A 509 -11.56 -23.39 -7.01
CA ALA A 509 -12.59 -22.37 -6.91
C ALA A 509 -13.22 -22.15 -8.29
N ALA A 510 -14.54 -22.17 -8.37
CA ALA A 510 -15.22 -21.94 -9.64
C ALA A 510 -14.82 -20.54 -10.16
N PRO A 511 -14.41 -20.44 -11.44
CA PRO A 511 -14.03 -19.14 -11.99
C PRO A 511 -15.15 -18.12 -11.80
N LYS A 512 -14.80 -16.92 -11.31
CA LYS A 512 -15.73 -15.81 -11.14
C LYS A 512 -16.01 -15.17 -12.50
N ASP A 513 -17.25 -15.13 -12.93
CA ASP A 513 -17.63 -14.52 -14.22
C ASP A 513 -17.67 -12.99 -14.10
N ILE A 514 -16.64 -12.30 -14.66
CA ILE A 514 -16.53 -10.83 -14.62
C ILE A 514 -17.69 -10.12 -15.30
N SER A 515 -18.55 -10.82 -16.06
CA SER A 515 -19.75 -10.21 -16.64
C SER A 515 -20.74 -9.70 -15.58
N ALA A 516 -20.64 -10.19 -14.33
CA ALA A 516 -21.38 -9.72 -13.17
C ALA A 516 -20.74 -8.51 -12.47
N ALA A 517 -19.52 -8.11 -12.86
CA ALA A 517 -18.82 -6.98 -12.25
C ALA A 517 -19.50 -5.63 -12.57
N ASN A 518 -19.42 -4.71 -11.62
CA ASN A 518 -19.85 -3.35 -11.81
C ASN A 518 -18.67 -2.50 -12.30
N VAL A 519 -18.85 -1.83 -13.44
CA VAL A 519 -17.88 -0.89 -14.00
C VAL A 519 -18.33 0.53 -13.69
N ALA A 520 -17.49 1.31 -13.00
CA ALA A 520 -17.80 2.69 -12.68
C ALA A 520 -17.98 3.53 -13.96
N ALA A 521 -18.83 4.55 -13.90
CA ALA A 521 -19.08 5.43 -15.03
C ALA A 521 -17.79 6.17 -15.43
N ILE A 522 -17.39 6.02 -16.68
CA ILE A 522 -16.20 6.66 -17.24
C ILE A 522 -16.56 8.09 -17.66
N PRO A 523 -15.85 9.13 -17.17
CA PRO A 523 -16.11 10.52 -17.55
C PRO A 523 -15.95 10.76 -19.06
N SER A 524 -16.68 11.73 -19.60
CA SER A 524 -16.49 12.17 -20.98
C SER A 524 -15.08 12.70 -21.20
N GLN A 525 -14.47 12.34 -22.33
CA GLN A 525 -13.14 12.76 -22.74
C GLN A 525 -13.20 13.82 -23.81
N THR A 526 -12.26 14.75 -23.84
CA THR A 526 -12.14 15.75 -24.90
C THR A 526 -11.36 15.16 -26.07
N TYR A 527 -11.84 15.35 -27.29
CA TYR A 527 -11.15 14.92 -28.51
C TYR A 527 -9.77 15.57 -28.63
N THR A 528 -8.77 14.73 -28.83
CA THR A 528 -7.35 15.13 -28.98
C THR A 528 -6.75 14.81 -30.35
N GLY A 529 -7.45 14.01 -31.15
CA GLY A 529 -6.94 13.43 -32.40
C GLY A 529 -6.12 12.14 -32.22
N ALA A 530 -5.82 11.75 -30.98
CA ALA A 530 -5.14 10.52 -30.61
C ALA A 530 -6.10 9.55 -29.93
N ALA A 531 -5.68 8.30 -29.76
CA ALA A 531 -6.44 7.31 -28.98
C ALA A 531 -6.54 7.73 -27.50
N LEU A 532 -7.73 7.65 -26.93
CA LEU A 532 -8.04 7.99 -25.54
C LEU A 532 -8.27 6.69 -24.76
N THR A 533 -7.54 6.51 -23.66
CA THR A 533 -7.56 5.32 -22.82
C THR A 533 -7.75 5.70 -21.34
N PRO A 534 -8.94 6.23 -20.97
CA PRO A 534 -9.22 6.60 -19.58
C PRO A 534 -9.20 5.37 -18.67
N GLY A 535 -8.65 5.49 -17.46
CA GLY A 535 -8.65 4.43 -16.46
C GLY A 535 -10.06 3.93 -16.14
N VAL A 536 -10.18 2.65 -15.81
CA VAL A 536 -11.45 1.96 -15.51
C VAL A 536 -11.42 1.46 -14.07
N THR A 537 -12.47 1.70 -13.32
CA THR A 537 -12.64 1.08 -12.00
C THR A 537 -13.69 -0.02 -12.10
N VAL A 538 -13.28 -1.23 -11.79
CA VAL A 538 -14.11 -2.44 -11.83
C VAL A 538 -14.29 -2.97 -10.42
N THR A 539 -15.51 -3.27 -10.01
CA THR A 539 -15.80 -3.90 -8.71
C THR A 539 -16.60 -5.18 -8.90
N TYR A 540 -16.22 -6.21 -8.18
CA TYR A 540 -16.92 -7.50 -8.18
C TYR A 540 -17.24 -7.88 -6.74
N ASP A 541 -18.51 -8.10 -6.45
CA ASP A 541 -19.01 -8.47 -5.12
C ASP A 541 -18.48 -7.57 -3.97
N GLY A 542 -18.39 -6.25 -4.26
CA GLY A 542 -17.91 -5.24 -3.31
C GLY A 542 -16.39 -5.04 -3.27
N THR A 543 -15.62 -5.91 -3.91
CA THR A 543 -14.15 -5.82 -4.02
C THR A 543 -13.76 -5.07 -5.28
N THR A 544 -12.83 -4.12 -5.19
CA THR A 544 -12.25 -3.44 -6.36
C THR A 544 -11.20 -4.34 -6.98
N LEU A 545 -11.38 -4.63 -8.27
CA LEU A 545 -10.47 -5.47 -9.05
C LEU A 545 -9.29 -4.65 -9.58
N LYS A 546 -8.16 -5.30 -9.84
CA LYS A 546 -6.93 -4.69 -10.37
C LYS A 546 -6.71 -5.03 -11.83
N GLU A 547 -6.43 -4.02 -12.63
CA GLU A 547 -6.02 -4.19 -14.04
C GLU A 547 -4.69 -4.95 -14.10
N ASP A 548 -4.52 -5.77 -15.14
CA ASP A 548 -3.41 -6.69 -15.39
C ASP A 548 -3.23 -7.85 -14.36
N THR A 549 -4.04 -7.88 -13.30
CA THR A 549 -4.08 -8.98 -12.31
C THR A 549 -5.38 -9.76 -12.40
N ASP A 550 -6.51 -9.08 -12.35
CA ASP A 550 -7.86 -9.65 -12.35
C ASP A 550 -8.55 -9.53 -13.72
N TYR A 551 -8.18 -8.50 -14.46
CA TYR A 551 -8.74 -8.23 -15.79
C TYR A 551 -7.75 -7.45 -16.67
N THR A 552 -8.01 -7.50 -17.97
CA THR A 552 -7.34 -6.67 -18.97
C THR A 552 -8.35 -5.74 -19.63
N VAL A 553 -7.88 -4.59 -20.14
CA VAL A 553 -8.71 -3.58 -20.79
C VAL A 553 -8.33 -3.41 -22.25
N SER A 554 -9.32 -3.30 -23.11
CA SER A 554 -9.13 -2.92 -24.50
C SER A 554 -10.16 -1.87 -24.93
N TYR A 555 -9.76 -0.98 -25.85
CA TYR A 555 -10.56 0.15 -26.27
C TYR A 555 -10.90 0.06 -27.76
N ALA A 556 -12.11 0.44 -28.11
CA ALA A 556 -12.56 0.54 -29.49
C ALA A 556 -13.31 1.87 -29.73
N ASN A 557 -13.19 2.42 -30.95
CA ASN A 557 -13.81 3.72 -31.33
C ASN A 557 -13.35 4.91 -30.47
N ASN A 558 -12.16 4.82 -29.88
CA ASN A 558 -11.63 5.75 -28.89
C ASN A 558 -10.77 6.89 -29.46
N VAL A 559 -10.88 7.17 -30.77
CA VAL A 559 -10.12 8.23 -31.46
C VAL A 559 -11.01 9.38 -31.92
N SER A 560 -12.22 9.09 -32.38
CA SER A 560 -13.11 10.11 -33.00
C SER A 560 -14.20 10.54 -32.02
N VAL A 561 -14.70 11.76 -32.20
CA VAL A 561 -15.90 12.26 -31.49
C VAL A 561 -17.04 11.28 -31.64
N GLY A 562 -17.68 10.92 -30.53
CA GLY A 562 -18.75 9.92 -30.46
C GLY A 562 -18.68 9.08 -29.20
N THR A 563 -19.14 7.84 -29.29
CA THR A 563 -19.09 6.88 -28.18
C THR A 563 -17.99 5.86 -28.39
N ALA A 564 -17.05 5.81 -27.48
CA ALA A 564 -16.02 4.78 -27.38
C ALA A 564 -16.52 3.61 -26.51
N THR A 565 -16.00 2.42 -26.78
CA THR A 565 -16.29 1.20 -26.03
C THR A 565 -15.01 0.72 -25.34
N VAL A 566 -15.17 0.34 -24.10
CA VAL A 566 -14.14 -0.32 -23.29
C VAL A 566 -14.58 -1.74 -23.05
N THR A 567 -13.73 -2.72 -23.37
CA THR A 567 -13.97 -4.13 -23.07
C THR A 567 -13.02 -4.56 -21.94
N ILE A 568 -13.58 -5.06 -20.88
CA ILE A 568 -12.90 -5.58 -19.70
C ILE A 568 -12.99 -7.11 -19.79
N THR A 569 -11.84 -7.78 -19.81
CA THR A 569 -11.76 -9.25 -19.94
C THR A 569 -11.09 -9.81 -18.70
N GLY A 570 -11.76 -10.73 -18.00
CA GLY A 570 -11.25 -11.40 -16.80
C GLY A 570 -10.03 -12.24 -17.08
N ILE A 571 -9.08 -12.23 -16.13
CA ILE A 571 -7.89 -13.08 -16.10
C ILE A 571 -7.73 -13.69 -14.69
N GLY A 572 -6.80 -14.64 -14.51
CA GLY A 572 -6.59 -15.31 -13.23
C GLY A 572 -7.82 -16.11 -12.81
N ILE A 573 -8.39 -15.79 -11.65
CA ILE A 573 -9.62 -16.41 -11.14
C ILE A 573 -10.90 -15.85 -11.80
N TYR A 574 -10.80 -14.76 -12.55
CA TYR A 574 -11.91 -14.16 -13.28
C TYR A 574 -11.93 -14.62 -14.72
N THR A 575 -13.11 -14.88 -15.27
CA THR A 575 -13.34 -15.34 -16.65
C THR A 575 -14.44 -14.50 -17.31
N GLY A 576 -14.63 -14.65 -18.62
CA GLY A 576 -15.65 -13.91 -19.34
C GLY A 576 -15.22 -12.46 -19.63
N SER A 577 -16.16 -11.60 -20.00
CA SER A 577 -15.91 -10.19 -20.26
C SER A 577 -17.16 -9.33 -20.05
N THR A 578 -16.95 -8.06 -19.72
CA THR A 578 -18.00 -7.02 -19.67
C THR A 578 -17.55 -5.80 -20.46
N THR A 579 -18.48 -4.87 -20.72
CA THR A 579 -18.18 -3.66 -21.50
C THR A 579 -18.74 -2.42 -20.82
N ALA A 580 -17.99 -1.32 -20.96
CA ALA A 580 -18.45 0.03 -20.59
C ALA A 580 -18.26 0.99 -21.78
N THR A 581 -18.82 2.18 -21.68
CA THR A 581 -18.69 3.19 -22.74
C THR A 581 -18.37 4.56 -22.14
N PHE A 582 -17.68 5.39 -22.91
CA PHE A 582 -17.51 6.81 -22.60
C PHE A 582 -17.72 7.67 -23.85
N SER A 583 -18.07 8.94 -23.64
CA SER A 583 -18.26 9.88 -24.73
C SER A 583 -16.97 10.63 -25.02
N ILE A 584 -16.63 10.77 -26.30
CA ILE A 584 -15.60 11.69 -26.79
C ILE A 584 -16.33 12.91 -27.35
N VAL A 585 -16.08 14.06 -26.73
CA VAL A 585 -16.71 15.34 -27.12
C VAL A 585 -15.69 16.23 -27.82
N GLU A 586 -16.18 17.11 -28.68
CA GLU A 586 -15.31 18.10 -29.32
C GLU A 586 -14.60 18.95 -28.25
N SER A 587 -13.34 19.31 -28.53
CA SER A 587 -12.62 20.28 -27.70
C SER A 587 -13.36 21.61 -27.71
N PRO A 588 -13.58 22.25 -26.59
CA PRO A 588 -14.15 23.61 -26.59
C PRO A 588 -13.32 24.51 -27.50
N ALA A 589 -13.99 25.22 -28.39
CA ALA A 589 -13.30 26.16 -29.28
C ALA A 589 -12.53 27.18 -28.41
N ALA A 590 -11.26 27.40 -28.75
CA ALA A 590 -10.45 28.40 -28.07
C ALA A 590 -11.13 29.77 -28.15
N THR A 591 -11.18 30.48 -27.04
CA THR A 591 -11.81 31.80 -26.92
C THR A 591 -10.80 32.84 -26.47
N VAL A 592 -11.08 34.10 -26.81
CA VAL A 592 -10.33 35.27 -26.34
C VAL A 592 -11.29 36.20 -25.60
N PRO A 593 -10.89 36.80 -24.47
CA PRO A 593 -11.72 37.75 -23.74
C PRO A 593 -11.86 39.04 -24.49
N MET A 594 -13.09 39.58 -24.57
CA MET A 594 -13.42 40.91 -25.05
C MET A 594 -13.58 41.84 -23.87
N TYR A 595 -12.64 42.72 -23.67
CA TYR A 595 -12.63 43.69 -22.57
C TYR A 595 -13.49 44.90 -22.92
N ARG A 596 -14.27 45.43 -21.94
CA ARG A 596 -15.06 46.68 -22.07
C ARG A 596 -14.44 47.77 -21.21
N LEU A 597 -14.31 48.98 -21.82
CA LEU A 597 -13.90 50.19 -21.15
C LEU A 597 -14.93 51.28 -21.37
N TYR A 598 -15.07 52.14 -20.38
CA TYR A 598 -15.95 53.29 -20.42
C TYR A 598 -15.16 54.61 -20.28
N ASN A 599 -15.38 55.53 -21.21
CA ASN A 599 -14.82 56.88 -21.14
C ASN A 599 -15.87 57.83 -20.58
N ARG A 600 -15.69 58.24 -19.33
CA ARG A 600 -16.62 59.15 -18.64
C ARG A 600 -16.73 60.57 -19.24
N TRP A 601 -15.77 60.99 -20.08
CA TRP A 601 -15.77 62.33 -20.67
C TRP A 601 -16.51 62.34 -22.03
N SER A 602 -16.40 61.28 -22.84
CA SER A 602 -17.10 61.14 -24.12
C SER A 602 -18.40 60.36 -24.00
N GLY A 603 -18.57 59.52 -22.96
CA GLY A 603 -19.68 58.56 -22.84
C GLY A 603 -19.48 57.27 -23.65
N GLU A 604 -18.31 57.11 -24.24
CA GLU A 604 -18.01 55.98 -25.15
C GLU A 604 -17.68 54.71 -24.40
N HIS A 605 -18.16 53.60 -24.95
CA HIS A 605 -17.72 52.25 -24.58
C HIS A 605 -16.83 51.68 -25.69
N LEU A 606 -15.58 51.33 -25.36
CA LEU A 606 -14.67 50.67 -26.27
C LEU A 606 -14.54 49.20 -25.90
N PHE A 607 -14.44 48.36 -26.91
CA PHE A 607 -14.27 46.89 -26.77
C PHE A 607 -12.98 46.47 -27.47
N THR A 608 -12.15 45.67 -26.77
CA THR A 608 -10.89 45.19 -27.31
C THR A 608 -10.53 43.80 -26.78
N THR A 609 -9.87 43.01 -27.61
CA THR A 609 -9.24 41.74 -27.21
C THR A 609 -7.77 41.96 -26.77
N ASP A 610 -7.21 43.16 -27.06
CA ASP A 610 -5.85 43.50 -26.68
C ASP A 610 -5.79 44.02 -25.25
N TYR A 611 -5.21 43.22 -24.34
CA TYR A 611 -5.01 43.57 -22.95
C TYR A 611 -4.08 44.78 -22.79
N SER A 612 -3.14 45.03 -23.71
CA SER A 612 -2.25 46.18 -23.68
C SER A 612 -3.03 47.46 -23.94
N GLU A 613 -3.93 47.50 -24.94
CA GLU A 613 -4.87 48.61 -25.20
C GLU A 613 -5.79 48.82 -23.99
N TYR A 614 -6.35 47.73 -23.43
CA TYR A 614 -7.19 47.80 -22.23
C TYR A 614 -6.49 48.45 -21.02
N SER A 615 -5.24 48.05 -20.80
CA SER A 615 -4.44 48.60 -19.68
C SER A 615 -3.95 50.04 -19.95
N TYR A 616 -3.59 50.33 -21.19
CA TYR A 616 -3.14 51.69 -21.59
C TYR A 616 -4.28 52.69 -21.44
N LEU A 617 -5.47 52.42 -21.95
CA LEU A 617 -6.63 53.31 -21.85
C LEU A 617 -7.03 53.56 -20.39
N ALA A 618 -6.92 52.57 -19.52
CA ALA A 618 -7.14 52.75 -18.10
C ALA A 618 -6.13 53.72 -17.47
N SER A 619 -4.87 53.68 -17.91
CA SER A 619 -3.82 54.57 -17.42
C SER A 619 -4.05 56.02 -17.77
N ILE A 620 -4.81 56.30 -18.81
CA ILE A 620 -5.17 57.67 -19.27
C ILE A 620 -6.61 58.06 -18.88
N GLY A 621 -7.25 57.30 -17.97
CA GLY A 621 -8.48 57.68 -17.26
C GLY A 621 -9.78 57.05 -17.74
N TRP A 622 -9.73 56.03 -18.61
CA TRP A 622 -10.88 55.18 -18.92
C TRP A 622 -11.19 54.26 -17.74
N SER A 623 -12.46 53.98 -17.51
CA SER A 623 -12.88 53.03 -16.50
C SER A 623 -12.89 51.63 -17.09
N GLN A 624 -12.20 50.67 -16.45
CA GLN A 624 -12.22 49.26 -16.83
C GLN A 624 -13.51 48.62 -16.32
N GLU A 625 -14.29 48.02 -17.20
CA GLU A 625 -15.54 47.33 -16.86
C GLU A 625 -15.44 45.80 -16.91
N GLY A 626 -14.22 45.28 -17.13
CA GLY A 626 -13.95 43.84 -17.15
C GLY A 626 -14.17 43.20 -18.49
N VAL A 627 -14.41 41.87 -18.47
CA VAL A 627 -14.70 41.07 -19.69
C VAL A 627 -16.19 41.16 -19.98
N ALA A 628 -16.53 41.70 -21.15
CA ALA A 628 -17.91 41.81 -21.60
C ALA A 628 -18.46 40.47 -22.15
N TRP A 629 -17.64 39.72 -22.88
CA TRP A 629 -17.90 38.37 -23.38
C TRP A 629 -16.60 37.70 -23.81
N ASN A 630 -16.66 36.40 -24.15
CA ASN A 630 -15.58 35.73 -24.84
C ASN A 630 -15.90 35.62 -26.34
N ALA A 631 -14.94 35.93 -27.18
CA ALA A 631 -15.04 35.78 -28.64
C ALA A 631 -14.29 34.52 -29.11
N PRO A 632 -14.66 33.88 -30.22
CA PRO A 632 -13.84 32.80 -30.78
C PRO A 632 -12.42 33.27 -31.12
N ALA A 633 -11.39 32.49 -30.71
CA ALA A 633 -10.00 32.76 -31.06
C ALA A 633 -9.70 32.50 -32.55
N SER A 634 -10.51 31.63 -33.18
CA SER A 634 -10.43 31.29 -34.60
C SER A 634 -11.79 30.85 -35.13
N GLY A 635 -11.95 30.80 -36.44
CA GLY A 635 -13.26 30.54 -37.05
C GLY A 635 -14.23 31.71 -36.86
N GLY A 636 -15.55 31.48 -37.03
CA GLY A 636 -16.55 32.54 -36.94
C GLY A 636 -16.46 33.63 -37.99
N THR A 637 -17.31 34.68 -37.85
CA THR A 637 -17.36 35.82 -38.78
C THR A 637 -16.51 36.98 -38.26
N PRO A 638 -15.62 37.57 -39.06
CA PRO A 638 -14.84 38.74 -38.64
C PRO A 638 -15.73 39.93 -38.36
N VAL A 639 -15.41 40.67 -37.29
CA VAL A 639 -16.02 41.95 -36.89
C VAL A 639 -14.90 42.98 -36.90
N TRP A 640 -15.11 44.03 -37.69
CA TRP A 640 -14.16 45.11 -37.90
C TRP A 640 -14.46 46.32 -37.02
N ARG A 641 -13.39 47.02 -36.60
CA ARG A 641 -13.48 48.28 -35.84
C ARG A 641 -13.15 49.45 -36.75
N LEU A 642 -13.96 50.52 -36.63
CA LEU A 642 -13.71 51.79 -37.29
C LEU A 642 -13.71 52.89 -36.22
N TYR A 643 -12.83 53.90 -36.43
CA TYR A 643 -12.75 55.09 -35.62
C TYR A 643 -13.14 56.34 -36.39
N ASN A 644 -14.03 57.13 -35.83
CA ASN A 644 -14.45 58.41 -36.43
C ASN A 644 -13.56 59.55 -35.84
N PRO A 645 -12.62 60.12 -36.62
CA PRO A 645 -11.73 61.15 -36.14
C PRO A 645 -12.41 62.52 -35.86
N TYR A 646 -13.68 62.67 -36.30
CA TYR A 646 -14.44 63.94 -36.08
C TYR A 646 -15.27 63.88 -34.79
N SER A 647 -15.80 62.74 -34.43
CA SER A 647 -16.61 62.57 -33.22
C SER A 647 -15.84 61.84 -32.10
N GLY A 648 -14.77 61.15 -32.41
CA GLY A 648 -14.01 60.31 -31.45
C GLY A 648 -14.70 58.98 -31.15
N ASP A 649 -15.66 58.54 -31.97
CA ASP A 649 -16.50 57.34 -31.74
C ASP A 649 -15.95 56.09 -32.43
N HIS A 650 -16.12 54.92 -31.84
CA HIS A 650 -15.78 53.65 -32.46
C HIS A 650 -17.05 52.86 -32.81
N LEU A 651 -17.05 52.31 -34.00
CA LEU A 651 -18.11 51.41 -34.48
C LEU A 651 -17.54 50.00 -34.78
N TYR A 652 -18.32 48.98 -34.45
CA TYR A 652 -18.02 47.58 -34.74
C TYR A 652 -19.06 47.05 -35.70
N THR A 653 -18.58 46.48 -36.82
CA THR A 653 -19.48 45.90 -37.84
C THR A 653 -18.98 44.57 -38.39
N GLY A 654 -19.89 43.64 -38.62
CA GLY A 654 -19.65 42.39 -39.35
C GLY A 654 -19.93 42.54 -40.85
N ASP A 655 -20.42 43.71 -41.31
CA ASP A 655 -20.71 43.97 -42.72
C ASP A 655 -19.53 44.66 -43.41
N ALA A 656 -18.87 43.90 -44.29
CA ALA A 656 -17.73 44.41 -45.07
C ALA A 656 -18.10 45.60 -45.97
N SER A 657 -19.36 45.69 -46.42
CA SER A 657 -19.86 46.80 -47.21
C SER A 657 -20.00 48.06 -46.37
N GLU A 658 -20.53 47.97 -45.13
CA GLU A 658 -20.59 49.07 -44.16
C GLU A 658 -19.18 49.53 -43.77
N TYR A 659 -18.26 48.58 -43.51
CA TYR A 659 -16.86 48.86 -43.20
C TYR A 659 -16.15 49.65 -44.34
N ALA A 660 -16.35 49.25 -45.61
CA ALA A 660 -15.80 49.94 -46.74
C ALA A 660 -16.47 51.30 -47.00
N TYR A 661 -17.78 51.39 -46.86
CA TYR A 661 -18.54 52.62 -47.08
C TYR A 661 -18.20 53.72 -46.10
N LEU A 662 -18.12 53.42 -44.80
CA LEU A 662 -17.77 54.36 -43.77
C LEU A 662 -16.38 54.95 -43.95
N ALA A 663 -15.42 54.17 -44.49
CA ALA A 663 -14.11 54.67 -44.87
C ALA A 663 -14.18 55.83 -45.91
N THR A 664 -15.15 55.73 -46.85
CA THR A 664 -15.37 56.80 -47.84
C THR A 664 -15.93 58.11 -47.24
N LEU A 665 -16.52 57.97 -46.07
CA LEU A 665 -17.03 59.10 -45.25
C LEU A 665 -16.01 59.67 -44.26
N GLY A 666 -14.77 59.20 -44.28
CA GLY A 666 -13.67 59.68 -43.44
C GLY A 666 -13.44 58.91 -42.16
N TRP A 667 -14.14 57.82 -41.94
CA TRP A 667 -13.84 56.95 -40.85
C TRP A 667 -12.51 56.19 -41.08
N ARG A 668 -11.75 56.00 -40.03
CA ARG A 668 -10.47 55.28 -40.07
C ARG A 668 -10.77 53.79 -39.82
N GLN A 669 -10.33 52.96 -40.73
CA GLN A 669 -10.38 51.51 -40.58
C GLN A 669 -9.25 51.05 -39.64
N GLU A 670 -9.60 50.30 -38.56
CA GLU A 670 -8.63 49.81 -37.59
C GLU A 670 -8.41 48.28 -37.65
N GLY A 671 -9.09 47.64 -38.61
CA GLY A 671 -8.93 46.20 -38.85
C GLY A 671 -9.93 45.33 -38.14
N GLU A 672 -9.65 44.04 -38.09
CA GLU A 672 -10.46 43.06 -37.39
C GLU A 672 -10.27 43.22 -35.89
N ALA A 673 -11.36 43.45 -35.18
CA ALA A 673 -11.37 43.60 -33.71
C ALA A 673 -11.56 42.29 -32.98
N PHE A 674 -12.46 41.45 -33.49
CA PHE A 674 -12.76 40.12 -32.93
C PHE A 674 -13.54 39.28 -33.96
N ARG A 675 -13.88 38.06 -33.55
CA ARG A 675 -14.75 37.19 -34.34
C ARG A 675 -16.07 36.91 -33.65
N SER A 676 -17.19 37.03 -34.37
CA SER A 676 -18.50 36.61 -33.92
C SER A 676 -18.64 35.10 -34.07
N ALA A 677 -19.11 34.42 -33.06
CA ALA A 677 -19.49 32.99 -33.16
C ALA A 677 -20.63 32.79 -34.16
N ASP A 678 -20.76 31.55 -34.67
CA ASP A 678 -21.93 31.17 -35.45
C ASP A 678 -23.20 31.22 -34.56
N PRO A 679 -24.32 31.76 -35.04
CA PRO A 679 -25.58 31.79 -34.28
C PRO A 679 -26.06 30.42 -33.76
N SER A 680 -25.71 29.34 -34.48
CA SER A 680 -26.08 27.97 -34.15
C SER A 680 -25.16 27.35 -33.07
N SER A 681 -24.03 27.98 -32.72
CA SER A 681 -23.06 27.47 -31.75
C SER A 681 -23.56 27.48 -30.29
N GLY A 682 -24.72 28.15 -30.04
CA GLY A 682 -25.30 28.27 -28.70
C GLY A 682 -24.63 29.33 -27.81
N GLY A 683 -23.81 30.21 -28.40
CA GLY A 683 -23.28 31.39 -27.71
C GLY A 683 -24.33 32.46 -27.43
N ALA A 684 -24.04 33.34 -26.48
CA ALA A 684 -24.95 34.43 -26.13
C ALA A 684 -25.05 35.50 -27.27
N PRO A 685 -26.23 35.98 -27.61
CA PRO A 685 -26.37 37.08 -28.57
C PRO A 685 -25.78 38.38 -28.00
N ILE A 686 -25.10 39.15 -28.85
CA ILE A 686 -24.60 40.49 -28.57
C ILE A 686 -25.54 41.49 -29.24
N TYR A 687 -26.17 42.32 -28.41
CA TYR A 687 -27.12 43.32 -28.84
C TYR A 687 -26.42 44.64 -29.10
N ARG A 688 -26.86 45.38 -30.16
CA ARG A 688 -26.41 46.74 -30.46
C ARG A 688 -27.50 47.76 -30.13
N LEU A 689 -27.08 48.87 -29.49
CA LEU A 689 -27.92 50.01 -29.21
C LEU A 689 -27.26 51.25 -29.80
N TYR A 690 -28.08 52.17 -30.30
CA TYR A 690 -27.66 53.44 -30.85
C TYR A 690 -28.32 54.61 -30.09
N ASN A 691 -27.53 55.62 -29.73
CA ASN A 691 -28.03 56.84 -29.09
C ASN A 691 -27.76 58.06 -29.97
N ARG A 692 -28.78 58.55 -30.60
CA ARG A 692 -28.71 59.69 -31.55
C ARG A 692 -28.39 61.05 -30.90
N TRP A 693 -28.45 61.16 -29.60
CA TRP A 693 -28.18 62.43 -28.90
C TRP A 693 -26.73 62.57 -28.44
N LEU A 694 -25.95 61.50 -28.57
CA LEU A 694 -24.51 61.52 -28.29
C LEU A 694 -23.74 61.84 -29.55
N THR A 695 -22.58 62.49 -29.39
CA THR A 695 -21.63 62.84 -30.47
C THR A 695 -20.44 61.87 -30.53
N ALA A 696 -20.16 61.22 -29.41
CA ALA A 696 -19.24 60.10 -29.30
C ALA A 696 -19.86 59.05 -28.36
N GLY A 697 -19.45 57.81 -28.43
CA GLY A 697 -20.08 56.73 -27.68
C GLY A 697 -21.52 56.46 -28.14
N THR A 698 -21.77 56.65 -29.43
CA THR A 698 -23.12 56.58 -30.00
C THR A 698 -23.63 55.12 -30.04
N HIS A 699 -22.75 54.14 -30.01
CA HIS A 699 -23.12 52.72 -30.02
C HIS A 699 -22.63 52.02 -28.75
N LEU A 700 -23.49 51.16 -28.22
CA LEU A 700 -23.18 50.21 -27.14
C LEU A 700 -23.45 48.80 -27.58
N PHE A 701 -22.61 47.90 -27.14
CA PHE A 701 -22.75 46.44 -27.35
C PHE A 701 -22.84 45.71 -26.01
N THR A 702 -23.81 44.79 -25.86
CA THR A 702 -23.97 44.03 -24.62
C THR A 702 -24.55 42.66 -24.88
N THR A 703 -24.13 41.69 -24.04
CA THR A 703 -24.77 40.37 -23.98
C THR A 703 -25.92 40.35 -22.97
N ASP A 704 -26.05 41.38 -22.12
CA ASP A 704 -27.09 41.50 -21.12
C ASP A 704 -28.41 42.04 -21.74
N ALA A 705 -29.38 41.16 -21.86
CA ALA A 705 -30.72 41.52 -22.36
C ALA A 705 -31.43 42.50 -21.44
N SER A 706 -31.09 42.55 -20.15
CA SER A 706 -31.67 43.50 -19.17
C SER A 706 -31.10 44.89 -19.40
N GLU A 707 -29.78 45.04 -19.58
CA GLU A 707 -29.12 46.30 -19.98
C GLU A 707 -29.68 46.79 -21.31
N TYR A 708 -29.82 45.90 -22.32
CA TYR A 708 -30.40 46.22 -23.62
C TYR A 708 -31.81 46.79 -23.48
N SER A 709 -32.66 46.10 -22.70
CA SER A 709 -34.06 46.56 -22.49
C SER A 709 -34.15 47.87 -21.69
N TYR A 710 -33.34 48.00 -20.64
CA TYR A 710 -33.33 49.19 -19.81
C TYR A 710 -32.91 50.44 -20.58
N LEU A 711 -31.83 50.37 -21.35
CA LEU A 711 -31.37 51.50 -22.18
C LEU A 711 -32.41 51.90 -23.23
N GLY A 712 -33.18 50.92 -23.77
CA GLY A 712 -34.31 51.20 -24.63
C GLY A 712 -35.34 52.10 -23.96
N THR A 713 -35.61 51.93 -22.65
CA THR A 713 -36.55 52.82 -21.87
C THR A 713 -36.00 54.24 -21.68
N LEU A 714 -34.65 54.38 -21.74
CA LEU A 714 -33.97 55.67 -21.65
C LEU A 714 -33.85 56.39 -23.01
N GLY A 715 -34.42 55.85 -24.07
CA GLY A 715 -34.51 56.44 -25.39
C GLY A 715 -33.40 56.02 -26.36
N TRP A 716 -32.58 55.01 -26.03
CA TRP A 716 -31.69 54.39 -26.99
C TRP A 716 -32.48 53.60 -28.02
N SER A 717 -32.05 53.68 -29.27
CA SER A 717 -32.61 52.86 -30.37
C SER A 717 -32.04 51.46 -30.26
N GLN A 718 -32.92 50.49 -30.12
CA GLN A 718 -32.56 49.04 -30.08
C GLN A 718 -32.40 48.54 -31.53
N GLU A 719 -31.15 48.16 -31.90
CA GLU A 719 -30.83 47.71 -33.26
C GLU A 719 -30.81 46.18 -33.41
N GLY A 720 -31.09 45.47 -32.30
CA GLY A 720 -31.20 44.01 -32.29
C GLY A 720 -29.92 43.26 -32.03
N LYS A 721 -29.90 41.99 -32.38
CA LYS A 721 -28.76 41.09 -32.26
C LYS A 721 -27.84 41.28 -33.47
N VAL A 722 -26.58 41.60 -33.26
CA VAL A 722 -25.64 41.89 -34.35
C VAL A 722 -24.50 40.87 -34.41
N PHE A 723 -24.11 40.28 -33.24
CA PHE A 723 -23.03 39.32 -33.09
C PHE A 723 -23.43 38.23 -32.10
N TYR A 724 -22.53 37.24 -31.94
CA TYR A 724 -22.68 36.18 -30.96
C TYR A 724 -21.35 35.95 -30.24
N ALA A 725 -21.40 35.85 -28.94
CA ALA A 725 -20.26 35.43 -28.08
C ALA A 725 -19.94 33.95 -28.30
N ALA A 726 -18.73 33.55 -27.98
CA ALA A 726 -18.39 32.13 -27.88
C ALA A 726 -19.18 31.50 -26.69
N LYS A 727 -19.42 30.18 -26.78
CA LYS A 727 -20.13 29.42 -25.75
C LYS A 727 -19.25 29.19 -24.52
#